data_0818b02b15cec1ddb28d9390c3410d50
#
_entry.id   0818b02b15cec1ddb28d9390c3410d50
#
_cell.length_a   1.000
_cell.length_b   1.000
_cell.length_c   1.000
_cell.angle_alpha   90.00
_cell.angle_beta   90.00
_cell.angle_gamma   90.00
#
_symmetry.space_group_name_H-M   'P 1'
#
loop_
_entity.id
_entity.type
_entity.pdbx_description
1 polymer ?
#
loop_
_entity_poly.entity_id
_entity_poly.type
_entity_poly.pdbx_seq_one_letter_code
_entity_poly.pdbx_strand_id
1 'polypeptide(L)'
;MRRRHPTQDRSATSWRTAVRILVVLSALVMAGLAPPAGATTTGSAVVASAAVAAVPSAALDALNYSPTSRTVRPTAVYATSGSVANPQNVLSGQSTRISGSQSAVTLDFGKEVGGLATLSFGSASDNSQQVGLAFSESSLYVGNTSDASSGGNADGAIYGAAPANGTYTMPTARLRGGFRYLTVFLNTSGWVDLKGVSIDFTAAPGKSDPADYANYFYSSDDLLNRIWYAGAYTVQLDTIASNQGRAWPPPASEWDNSATVAVGDSVLVDGAKRDRTVWPGDLGIAVPTQYASTNDLVPTRNALTTMYDAQSSAGEIPWSGPPFNLTGSDTYHTWTLLGTATYYTYSADRAWLDSEWANYKRGMTFIINKIDGNNLLNVTRTQDWARVGQGGENISANALLYATLTSGATLAAVEGDSALAASWTSRAAALKTAANSRLWDASAGMYRDNPTSALHPQDGNSLAVWYGLTDSTAKSQSIIAGLGKNWGAYGPTTPEWGGNVSPFAGGMELNARFTANDDDNALAQIRRTWGHMLDSDIGTRSTFWEGLKADGGLAYGGSFMSLAHGWSTAPTSTLTFDVLGTAPESATGAFRFVPHPGDLTHAEGRITMPQGAINASWSRDPAAGTYAAQLTSPSGTSGRIGVPTFGAGNISVSVNGSVVWSNGAFTAAPGISGASQDGTYVYLTGVAPGSYSVTATGLGNPTPPTPPGTSALRAGFTRCAGEGGSCGFSGTRVVAYGAGSYTYKTVTGSTACTNASFGGDPAANLVKSCYVAEAGGPPGYTVCAAENAACSVPGYNRNVAYGANGSFSYQVTNGSVDCTNTHFGDPVDGVAKSCYLPPSGGPAGGWTQCAAQNGTCSAAAGQPVAYGAFGAFTTVTATGDMACTDATFGDPIPGESKACYTVSGGPVGYGTTCAVEADTCAFTGVQTVAYGARGRYVYKSFTGGAPCTTAAFGTDPLPGVRKSCYLTP
;
A
#
# COMPACT_ATOMS: atom_id res chain seq x y z
N MET A 1 -22.25 -3.89 61.90
CA MET A 1 -22.61 -5.26 62.43
C MET A 1 -21.95 -6.21 61.40
N ARG A 2 -20.73 -6.68 61.66
CA ARG A 2 -20.28 -7.94 62.29
C ARG A 2 -21.08 -9.15 61.82
N ARG A 3 -20.45 -10.01 60.98
CA ARG A 3 -19.92 -11.41 61.25
C ARG A 3 -19.77 -12.11 59.90
N ARG A 4 -18.71 -12.65 59.50
CA ARG A 4 -17.56 -13.54 59.85
C ARG A 4 -17.53 -14.71 58.86
N HIS A 5 -16.32 -14.92 58.39
CA HIS A 5 -15.84 -16.16 57.71
C HIS A 5 -16.04 -17.44 58.56
N PRO A 6 -15.91 -18.62 57.94
CA PRO A 6 -14.67 -19.34 58.25
C PRO A 6 -13.95 -19.99 57.06
N THR A 7 -12.63 -20.09 57.25
CA THR A 7 -11.56 -20.80 56.65
C THR A 7 -11.57 -22.29 56.94
N GLN A 8 -11.03 -23.14 56.05
CA GLN A 8 -10.14 -24.32 56.28
C GLN A 8 -9.69 -24.83 54.92
N ASP A 9 -8.49 -24.84 54.54
CA ASP A 9 -7.11 -25.31 54.84
C ASP A 9 -6.90 -26.83 54.78
N ARG A 10 -5.76 -27.15 54.13
CA ARG A 10 -4.97 -28.42 54.01
C ARG A 10 -5.15 -29.20 52.69
N SER A 11 -4.11 -29.66 52.02
CA SER A 11 -2.64 -29.63 52.10
C SER A 11 -2.09 -30.50 50.98
N ALA A 12 -0.93 -30.11 50.52
CA ALA A 12 0.00 -30.71 49.58
C ALA A 12 0.10 -32.24 49.57
N THR A 13 0.42 -32.78 48.36
CA THR A 13 1.65 -33.60 48.19
C THR A 13 1.98 -33.82 46.69
N SER A 14 3.23 -33.67 46.41
CA SER A 14 3.95 -33.92 45.16
C SER A 14 4.00 -35.38 44.77
N TRP A 15 4.12 -35.68 43.45
CA TRP A 15 5.03 -36.74 42.96
C TRP A 15 5.40 -36.53 41.51
N ARG A 16 6.71 -36.35 41.24
CA ARG A 16 7.33 -36.40 39.92
C ARG A 16 7.49 -37.87 39.54
N THR A 17 7.31 -38.23 38.26
CA THR A 17 8.11 -39.30 37.64
C THR A 17 8.17 -39.11 36.14
N ALA A 18 9.39 -38.94 35.65
CA ALA A 18 9.75 -38.93 34.23
C ALA A 18 9.83 -40.39 33.71
N VAL A 19 9.34 -40.62 32.49
CA VAL A 19 9.74 -41.81 31.73
C VAL A 19 10.14 -41.36 30.33
N ARG A 20 11.46 -41.50 30.06
CA ARG A 20 12.04 -41.52 28.71
C ARG A 20 11.86 -42.94 28.14
N ILE A 21 11.38 -43.04 26.90
CA ILE A 21 11.52 -44.25 26.10
C ILE A 21 12.22 -43.91 24.80
N LEU A 22 13.38 -44.47 24.64
CA LEU A 22 14.21 -44.59 23.45
C LEU A 22 13.65 -45.72 22.57
N VAL A 23 13.48 -45.52 21.24
CA VAL A 23 13.32 -46.63 20.33
C VAL A 23 14.32 -46.51 19.18
N VAL A 24 15.08 -47.61 19.06
CA VAL A 24 16.23 -47.83 18.19
C VAL A 24 15.74 -48.27 16.79
N LEU A 25 16.51 -47.82 15.76
CA LEU A 25 16.42 -48.33 14.37
C LEU A 25 16.66 -49.86 14.28
N SER A 26 15.94 -50.49 13.38
CA SER A 26 16.40 -51.72 12.76
C SER A 26 16.06 -51.72 11.27
N ALA A 27 17.10 -51.70 10.44
CA ALA A 27 17.04 -51.97 9.00
C ALA A 27 17.05 -53.51 8.78
N LEU A 28 16.23 -53.98 7.86
CA LEU A 28 16.41 -55.32 7.27
C LEU A 28 16.24 -55.23 5.75
N VAL A 29 17.30 -55.58 5.06
CA VAL A 29 17.40 -55.86 3.62
C VAL A 29 16.85 -57.25 3.34
N MET A 30 15.99 -57.37 2.32
CA MET A 30 15.82 -58.66 1.62
C MET A 30 15.62 -58.41 0.13
N ALA A 31 16.44 -59.04 -0.64
CA ALA A 31 16.48 -59.07 -2.09
C ALA A 31 15.62 -60.17 -2.70
N GLY A 32 15.07 -59.85 -3.89
CA GLY A 32 14.98 -60.86 -4.97
C GLY A 32 13.62 -61.52 -5.22
N LEU A 33 13.04 -61.22 -6.37
CA LEU A 33 12.68 -62.11 -7.48
C LEU A 33 11.61 -61.45 -8.38
N ALA A 34 11.91 -61.26 -9.64
CA ALA A 34 10.97 -60.93 -10.70
C ALA A 34 10.25 -62.20 -11.20
N PRO A 35 9.01 -62.04 -11.66
CA PRO A 35 8.59 -62.57 -12.96
C PRO A 35 7.54 -61.67 -13.67
N PRO A 36 6.89 -62.08 -14.80
CA PRO A 36 7.25 -61.55 -16.10
C PRO A 36 6.20 -60.58 -16.68
N ALA A 37 6.57 -59.97 -17.79
CA ALA A 37 5.83 -58.99 -18.56
C ALA A 37 4.43 -59.41 -19.06
N GLY A 38 3.51 -58.49 -19.06
CA GLY A 38 2.30 -58.55 -19.84
C GLY A 38 1.12 -57.77 -19.31
N ALA A 39 0.99 -56.50 -19.69
CA ALA A 39 -0.24 -55.79 -20.10
C ALA A 39 -0.01 -54.27 -20.08
N THR A 40 -0.04 -53.65 -21.23
CA THR A 40 -0.06 -52.19 -21.40
C THR A 40 -1.40 -51.63 -20.93
N THR A 41 -1.41 -51.04 -19.73
CA THR A 41 -2.43 -50.10 -19.36
C THR A 41 -1.82 -48.68 -19.40
N THR A 42 -2.34 -47.86 -20.24
CA THR A 42 -2.04 -46.41 -20.28
C THR A 42 -2.46 -45.78 -18.93
N GLY A 43 -1.54 -45.77 -17.99
CA GLY A 43 -1.69 -45.06 -16.73
C GLY A 43 -1.47 -43.56 -16.98
N SER A 44 -2.51 -42.76 -16.84
CA SER A 44 -2.39 -41.34 -16.68
C SER A 44 -1.44 -41.04 -15.51
N ALA A 45 -0.32 -40.38 -15.78
CA ALA A 45 0.58 -39.90 -14.76
C ALA A 45 -0.18 -38.88 -13.90
N VAL A 46 -0.54 -39.26 -12.69
CA VAL A 46 -0.94 -38.29 -11.67
C VAL A 46 0.28 -37.45 -11.37
N VAL A 47 0.29 -36.24 -11.92
CA VAL A 47 1.26 -35.21 -11.53
C VAL A 47 0.94 -34.90 -10.07
N ALA A 48 1.74 -35.43 -9.17
CA ALA A 48 1.73 -35.01 -7.78
C ALA A 48 2.18 -33.54 -7.75
N SER A 49 1.21 -32.63 -7.63
CA SER A 49 1.50 -31.25 -7.30
C SER A 49 2.29 -31.24 -5.98
N ALA A 50 3.54 -30.81 -6.01
CA ALA A 50 4.31 -30.62 -4.80
C ALA A 50 3.54 -29.58 -3.94
N ALA A 51 3.12 -29.98 -2.75
CA ALA A 51 2.60 -29.06 -1.76
C ALA A 51 3.66 -27.98 -1.53
N VAL A 52 3.31 -26.72 -1.70
CA VAL A 52 4.20 -25.61 -1.37
C VAL A 52 4.53 -25.73 0.11
N ALA A 53 5.81 -25.76 0.45
CA ALA A 53 6.22 -25.80 1.85
C ALA A 53 5.76 -24.51 2.53
N ALA A 54 5.16 -24.60 3.73
CA ALA A 54 4.75 -23.46 4.50
C ALA A 54 5.94 -22.51 4.74
N VAL A 55 5.69 -21.22 4.65
CA VAL A 55 6.72 -20.17 4.86
C VAL A 55 7.31 -20.32 6.27
N PRO A 56 8.65 -20.35 6.42
CA PRO A 56 9.28 -20.38 7.72
C PRO A 56 8.91 -19.13 8.56
N SER A 57 8.64 -19.31 9.85
CA SER A 57 8.31 -18.20 10.76
C SER A 57 9.36 -17.08 10.72
N ALA A 58 10.64 -17.41 10.61
CA ALA A 58 11.72 -16.42 10.50
C ALA A 58 11.59 -15.50 9.27
N ALA A 59 11.00 -15.95 8.16
CA ALA A 59 10.75 -15.13 7.00
C ALA A 59 9.60 -14.13 7.27
N LEU A 60 8.55 -14.54 7.99
CA LEU A 60 7.46 -13.68 8.40
C LEU A 60 7.93 -12.65 9.45
N ASP A 61 8.78 -13.07 10.40
CA ASP A 61 9.34 -12.19 11.42
C ASP A 61 10.20 -11.08 10.80
N ALA A 62 10.92 -11.38 9.71
CA ALA A 62 11.73 -10.39 8.99
C ALA A 62 10.88 -9.31 8.28
N LEU A 63 9.62 -9.59 7.95
CA LEU A 63 8.69 -8.65 7.34
C LEU A 63 7.97 -7.78 8.38
N ASN A 64 7.92 -8.21 9.64
CA ASN A 64 7.15 -7.56 10.69
C ASN A 64 7.84 -6.28 11.19
N TYR A 65 7.24 -5.12 10.96
CA TYR A 65 7.74 -3.83 11.42
C TYR A 65 7.55 -3.62 12.93
N SER A 66 6.68 -4.38 13.60
CA SER A 66 6.46 -4.24 15.04
C SER A 66 7.73 -4.52 15.84
N PRO A 67 8.00 -3.77 16.91
CA PRO A 67 9.14 -4.08 17.77
C PRO A 67 8.87 -5.35 18.58
N THR A 68 9.90 -6.18 18.76
CA THR A 68 9.86 -7.39 19.62
C THR A 68 10.01 -7.05 21.11
N SER A 69 10.09 -5.78 21.46
CA SER A 69 10.23 -5.28 22.83
C SER A 69 9.58 -3.92 22.97
N ARG A 70 9.00 -3.63 24.14
CA ARG A 70 8.51 -2.30 24.48
C ARG A 70 9.61 -1.25 24.55
N THR A 71 10.88 -1.64 24.69
CA THR A 71 12.01 -0.72 24.65
C THR A 71 12.64 -0.67 23.28
N VAL A 72 12.41 0.41 22.54
CA VAL A 72 12.94 0.62 21.20
C VAL A 72 14.12 1.60 21.24
N ARG A 73 15.17 1.31 20.50
CA ARG A 73 16.37 2.15 20.40
C ARG A 73 16.59 2.62 18.97
N PRO A 74 17.25 3.80 18.79
CA PRO A 74 17.62 4.24 17.44
C PRO A 74 18.63 3.27 16.82
N THR A 75 18.55 3.14 15.50
CA THR A 75 19.41 2.24 14.71
C THR A 75 20.57 2.97 14.03
N ALA A 76 20.43 4.29 13.84
CA ALA A 76 21.45 5.10 13.18
C ALA A 76 21.50 6.54 13.74
N VAL A 77 22.60 7.22 13.51
CA VAL A 77 22.70 8.68 13.57
C VAL A 77 22.39 9.23 12.19
N TYR A 78 21.31 9.97 12.06
CA TYR A 78 20.87 10.57 10.80
C TYR A 78 21.71 11.79 10.43
N ALA A 79 21.89 12.72 11.39
CA ALA A 79 22.62 13.97 11.15
C ALA A 79 23.19 14.53 12.46
N THR A 80 24.15 15.44 12.34
CA THR A 80 24.65 16.26 13.44
C THR A 80 24.73 17.73 13.01
N SER A 81 24.54 18.63 13.96
CA SER A 81 24.77 20.07 13.74
C SER A 81 25.55 20.67 14.92
N GLY A 82 26.35 21.72 14.65
CA GLY A 82 27.20 22.34 15.66
C GLY A 82 28.36 21.45 16.13
N SER A 83 28.71 21.49 17.40
CA SER A 83 29.83 20.76 17.97
C SER A 83 29.40 19.44 18.63
N VAL A 84 29.51 18.35 17.89
CA VAL A 84 29.18 16.97 18.34
C VAL A 84 30.40 16.08 18.15
N ALA A 85 30.89 15.47 19.23
CA ALA A 85 32.01 14.53 19.19
C ALA A 85 31.51 13.10 19.36
N ASN A 86 32.07 12.19 18.56
CA ASN A 86 31.76 10.75 18.57
C ASN A 86 30.24 10.44 18.45
N PRO A 87 29.55 10.96 17.44
CA PRO A 87 28.06 10.87 17.34
C PRO A 87 27.53 9.44 17.36
N GLN A 88 28.27 8.46 16.82
CA GLN A 88 27.84 7.05 16.77
C GLN A 88 27.88 6.35 18.14
N ASN A 89 28.59 6.92 19.12
CA ASN A 89 28.74 6.32 20.44
C ASN A 89 27.42 6.14 21.19
N VAL A 90 26.43 7.05 20.97
CA VAL A 90 25.10 6.97 21.59
C VAL A 90 24.38 5.66 21.26
N LEU A 91 24.64 5.07 20.09
CA LEU A 91 24.01 3.81 19.64
C LEU A 91 24.54 2.59 20.42
N SER A 92 25.74 2.68 20.97
CA SER A 92 26.40 1.59 21.71
C SER A 92 26.50 1.83 23.24
N GLY A 93 25.79 2.86 23.74
CA GLY A 93 25.81 3.21 25.17
C GLY A 93 27.09 3.94 25.63
N GLN A 94 27.91 4.39 24.68
CA GLN A 94 29.10 5.18 24.93
C GLN A 94 28.77 6.69 24.80
N SER A 95 29.67 7.56 25.31
CA SER A 95 29.42 9.00 25.34
C SER A 95 29.53 9.64 23.94
N THR A 96 28.44 10.29 23.52
CA THR A 96 28.42 11.29 22.46
C THR A 96 28.41 12.66 23.12
N ARG A 97 29.42 13.47 22.92
CA ARG A 97 29.49 14.82 23.51
C ARG A 97 28.83 15.86 22.60
N ILE A 98 27.85 16.57 23.14
CA ILE A 98 27.16 17.70 22.51
C ILE A 98 27.65 18.97 23.28
N SER A 99 28.24 19.94 22.58
CA SER A 99 28.81 21.13 23.15
C SER A 99 28.30 22.42 22.50
N GLY A 100 27.93 23.38 23.33
CA GLY A 100 27.39 24.68 22.87
C GLY A 100 25.92 24.63 22.52
N SER A 101 25.27 25.76 22.78
CA SER A 101 23.82 25.91 22.53
C SER A 101 23.45 25.61 21.08
N GLN A 102 22.36 24.91 20.88
CA GLN A 102 21.78 24.44 19.59
C GLN A 102 22.62 23.40 18.83
N SER A 103 23.73 22.91 19.39
CA SER A 103 24.41 21.73 18.86
C SER A 103 23.54 20.51 19.06
N ALA A 104 23.42 19.64 18.04
CA ALA A 104 22.42 18.59 18.00
C ALA A 104 22.95 17.29 17.38
N VAL A 105 22.37 16.17 17.82
CA VAL A 105 22.42 14.85 17.16
C VAL A 105 21.01 14.42 16.83
N THR A 106 20.76 14.07 15.58
CA THR A 106 19.50 13.49 15.12
C THR A 106 19.67 11.98 14.97
N LEU A 107 18.78 11.25 15.59
CA LEU A 107 18.73 9.78 15.62
C LEU A 107 17.63 9.27 14.72
N ASP A 108 17.90 8.23 13.91
CA ASP A 108 16.93 7.52 13.07
C ASP A 108 16.59 6.17 13.72
N PHE A 109 15.31 5.89 13.89
CA PHE A 109 14.82 4.60 14.38
C PHE A 109 14.65 3.57 13.25
N GLY A 110 14.89 3.98 11.98
CA GLY A 110 14.78 3.13 10.80
C GLY A 110 13.33 2.84 10.39
N LYS A 111 12.37 3.18 11.24
CA LYS A 111 10.93 2.99 11.07
C LYS A 111 10.16 3.99 11.94
N GLU A 112 8.87 4.11 11.70
CA GLU A 112 7.97 4.83 12.59
C GLU A 112 7.93 4.17 13.97
N VAL A 113 7.97 4.99 15.02
CA VAL A 113 7.81 4.56 16.43
C VAL A 113 6.95 5.57 17.18
N GLY A 114 6.37 5.16 18.31
CA GLY A 114 5.60 6.05 19.16
C GLY A 114 5.74 5.70 20.63
N GLY A 115 5.81 6.73 21.49
CA GLY A 115 5.94 6.51 22.94
C GLY A 115 6.67 7.61 23.69
N LEU A 116 7.27 7.23 24.81
CA LEU A 116 7.95 8.09 25.75
C LEU A 116 9.47 7.95 25.62
N ALA A 117 10.16 9.05 25.32
CA ALA A 117 11.62 9.05 25.21
C ALA A 117 12.29 9.14 26.60
N THR A 118 13.29 8.28 26.81
CA THR A 118 14.19 8.32 27.95
C THR A 118 15.63 8.49 27.43
N LEU A 119 16.32 9.50 27.97
CA LEU A 119 17.72 9.80 27.70
C LEU A 119 18.58 9.42 28.90
N SER A 120 19.75 8.83 28.66
CA SER A 120 20.76 8.57 29.68
C SER A 120 22.01 9.43 29.39
N PHE A 121 22.54 10.03 30.43
CA PHE A 121 23.69 10.94 30.36
C PHE A 121 24.92 10.37 31.08
N GLY A 122 26.10 10.75 30.59
CA GLY A 122 27.36 10.64 31.29
C GLY A 122 27.68 11.94 32.02
N SER A 123 28.92 12.43 31.84
CA SER A 123 29.34 13.71 32.43
C SER A 123 28.66 14.90 31.73
N ALA A 124 28.57 16.01 32.43
CA ALA A 124 28.14 17.30 31.93
C ALA A 124 29.07 18.40 32.47
N SER A 125 29.07 19.59 31.83
CA SER A 125 29.86 20.73 32.30
C SER A 125 29.45 21.17 33.71
N ASP A 126 28.16 21.08 33.99
CA ASP A 126 27.52 21.31 35.28
C ASP A 126 26.10 20.73 35.32
N ASN A 127 25.43 20.83 36.48
CA ASN A 127 24.08 20.27 36.65
C ASN A 127 22.95 21.15 36.15
N SER A 128 23.23 22.33 35.58
CA SER A 128 22.23 23.23 35.02
C SER A 128 21.94 22.96 33.52
N GLN A 129 22.64 21.99 32.92
CA GLN A 129 22.50 21.69 31.51
C GLN A 129 21.07 21.20 31.18
N GLN A 130 20.57 21.68 30.05
CA GLN A 130 19.26 21.30 29.53
C GLN A 130 19.39 20.84 28.07
N VAL A 131 18.64 19.83 27.71
CA VAL A 131 18.47 19.37 26.32
C VAL A 131 17.06 19.67 25.83
N GLY A 132 16.96 19.86 24.52
CA GLY A 132 15.69 19.88 23.77
C GLY A 132 15.53 18.59 22.98
N LEU A 133 14.29 18.11 22.89
CA LEU A 133 13.86 16.96 22.10
C LEU A 133 12.88 17.42 21.05
N ALA A 134 13.18 17.15 19.77
CA ALA A 134 12.31 17.45 18.65
C ALA A 134 12.08 16.19 17.80
N PHE A 135 10.85 15.97 17.33
CA PHE A 135 10.39 14.75 16.71
C PHE A 135 9.91 15.01 15.29
N SER A 136 10.18 14.09 14.37
CA SER A 136 9.67 14.16 13.01
C SER A 136 9.39 12.78 12.44
N GLU A 137 8.24 12.64 11.75
CA GLU A 137 7.95 11.46 10.93
C GLU A 137 8.77 11.47 9.64
N SER A 138 8.94 12.64 9.02
CA SER A 138 9.59 12.84 7.72
C SER A 138 11.01 13.40 7.86
N SER A 139 11.91 12.94 7.00
CA SER A 139 13.25 13.52 6.84
C SER A 139 13.23 14.99 6.43
N LEU A 140 12.15 15.47 5.80
CA LEU A 140 12.00 16.85 5.36
C LEU A 140 11.89 17.87 6.51
N TYR A 141 11.50 17.43 7.72
CA TYR A 141 11.20 18.31 8.84
C TYR A 141 12.10 18.05 10.05
N VAL A 142 13.23 17.39 9.84
CA VAL A 142 14.23 17.18 10.88
C VAL A 142 14.86 18.51 11.29
N GLY A 143 14.90 18.79 12.59
CA GLY A 143 15.43 20.03 13.15
C GLY A 143 15.26 20.15 14.65
N ASN A 144 15.43 21.36 15.21
CA ASN A 144 15.28 21.66 16.64
C ASN A 144 13.84 22.00 17.04
N THR A 145 12.87 21.80 16.14
CA THR A 145 11.42 21.88 16.38
C THR A 145 10.77 20.60 15.88
N SER A 146 9.71 20.15 16.55
CA SER A 146 8.96 18.98 16.10
C SER A 146 8.07 19.32 14.90
N ASP A 147 7.79 18.34 14.04
CA ASP A 147 6.80 18.49 12.98
C ASP A 147 5.40 18.77 13.54
N ALA A 148 4.52 19.35 12.73
CA ALA A 148 3.22 19.85 13.20
C ALA A 148 2.26 18.71 13.57
N SER A 149 1.53 18.89 14.67
CA SER A 149 0.42 18.01 15.05
C SER A 149 -0.83 18.77 15.49
N SER A 150 -0.81 20.12 15.47
CA SER A 150 -1.90 20.98 15.95
C SER A 150 -2.19 22.13 14.98
N GLY A 151 -2.51 21.82 13.71
CA GLY A 151 -2.66 22.83 12.67
C GLY A 151 -1.32 23.11 11.95
N GLY A 152 -1.24 24.05 11.03
CA GLY A 152 -0.14 24.19 10.09
C GLY A 152 1.21 24.67 10.65
N ASN A 153 1.38 24.89 11.95
CA ASN A 153 2.63 25.33 12.57
C ASN A 153 3.38 24.13 13.16
N ALA A 154 4.73 24.16 13.07
CA ALA A 154 5.57 23.18 13.76
C ALA A 154 5.32 23.21 15.28
N ASP A 155 5.32 22.04 15.89
CA ASP A 155 5.30 21.90 17.35
C ASP A 155 6.66 22.32 17.94
N GLY A 156 6.67 22.81 19.17
CA GLY A 156 7.90 23.13 19.87
C GLY A 156 8.75 21.91 20.22
N ALA A 157 9.95 22.14 20.71
CA ALA A 157 10.75 21.10 21.36
C ALA A 157 10.32 20.92 22.82
N ILE A 158 10.49 19.71 23.34
CA ILE A 158 10.38 19.43 24.78
C ILE A 158 11.73 19.70 25.42
N TYR A 159 11.74 20.42 26.54
CA TYR A 159 12.97 20.70 27.26
C TYR A 159 13.06 19.87 28.55
N GLY A 160 14.22 19.29 28.79
CA GLY A 160 14.49 18.48 29.96
C GLY A 160 15.87 18.72 30.57
N ALA A 161 15.99 18.49 31.87
CA ALA A 161 17.28 18.54 32.54
C ALA A 161 18.19 17.40 32.03
N ALA A 162 19.50 17.71 31.91
CA ALA A 162 20.53 16.73 31.55
C ALA A 162 21.46 16.49 32.73
N PRO A 163 21.06 15.78 33.78
CA PRO A 163 21.84 15.59 34.99
C PRO A 163 23.06 14.69 34.71
N ALA A 164 24.21 15.10 35.21
CA ALA A 164 25.45 14.30 35.11
C ALA A 164 25.26 12.90 35.70
N ASN A 165 25.55 11.87 34.91
CA ASN A 165 25.38 10.44 35.23
C ASN A 165 23.95 10.05 35.64
N GLY A 166 22.96 10.75 35.14
CA GLY A 166 21.53 10.51 35.39
C GLY A 166 20.75 10.23 34.13
N THR A 167 19.40 10.27 34.27
CA THR A 167 18.43 10.05 33.19
C THR A 167 17.40 11.16 33.15
N TYR A 168 16.84 11.37 32.01
CA TYR A 168 15.64 12.17 31.79
C TYR A 168 14.61 11.34 31.03
N THR A 169 13.40 11.25 31.54
CA THR A 169 12.25 10.71 30.84
C THR A 169 11.24 11.81 30.59
N MET A 170 10.73 11.94 29.36
CA MET A 170 9.74 12.95 29.02
C MET A 170 8.43 12.70 29.77
N PRO A 171 7.66 13.79 30.10
CA PRO A 171 6.39 13.66 30.77
C PRO A 171 5.37 12.89 29.94
N THR A 172 4.47 12.11 30.56
CA THR A 172 3.46 11.30 29.89
C THR A 172 2.53 12.12 29.02
N ALA A 173 2.15 13.33 29.42
CA ALA A 173 1.35 14.25 28.61
C ALA A 173 2.05 14.69 27.29
N ARG A 174 3.37 14.56 27.25
CA ARG A 174 4.20 14.88 26.06
C ARG A 174 4.52 13.66 25.22
N LEU A 175 3.85 12.52 25.44
CA LEU A 175 3.98 11.35 24.57
C LEU A 175 3.91 11.77 23.10
N ARG A 176 4.88 11.31 22.28
CA ARG A 176 4.83 11.48 20.83
C ARG A 176 4.37 10.17 20.21
N GLY A 177 3.18 10.17 19.61
CA GLY A 177 2.55 8.94 19.15
C GLY A 177 3.13 8.38 17.84
N GLY A 178 3.70 9.26 16.99
CA GLY A 178 4.31 8.88 15.72
C GLY A 178 5.51 9.75 15.40
N PHE A 179 6.67 9.13 15.12
CA PHE A 179 7.88 9.76 14.60
C PHE A 179 8.89 8.69 14.17
N ARG A 180 9.77 9.05 13.23
CA ARG A 180 10.92 8.24 12.85
C ARG A 180 12.24 8.85 13.35
N TYR A 181 12.32 10.19 13.41
CA TYR A 181 13.52 10.93 13.76
C TYR A 181 13.35 11.63 15.10
N LEU A 182 14.38 11.54 15.94
CA LEU A 182 14.49 12.29 17.20
C LEU A 182 15.78 13.11 17.20
N THR A 183 15.62 14.43 17.20
CA THR A 183 16.73 15.36 17.39
C THR A 183 16.88 15.69 18.87
N VAL A 184 18.05 15.41 19.42
CA VAL A 184 18.47 15.83 20.78
C VAL A 184 19.48 16.95 20.62
N PHE A 185 19.16 18.14 21.13
CA PHE A 185 20.02 19.31 21.04
C PHE A 185 20.28 19.92 22.41
N LEU A 186 21.44 20.56 22.60
CA LEU A 186 21.77 21.26 23.83
C LEU A 186 21.11 22.64 23.85
N ASN A 187 20.31 22.92 24.89
CA ASN A 187 19.62 24.21 25.05
C ASN A 187 20.45 25.26 25.82
N THR A 188 21.56 24.86 26.44
CA THR A 188 22.44 25.68 27.25
C THR A 188 23.84 25.80 26.61
N SER A 189 24.70 26.68 27.12
CA SER A 189 25.99 26.95 26.51
C SER A 189 27.13 25.97 26.89
N GLY A 190 26.86 25.05 27.83
CA GLY A 190 27.87 24.08 28.29
C GLY A 190 28.07 22.88 27.36
N TRP A 191 28.22 21.72 27.95
CA TRP A 191 28.27 20.44 27.22
C TRP A 191 27.66 19.31 28.04
N VAL A 192 27.15 18.29 27.33
CA VAL A 192 26.65 17.05 27.93
C VAL A 192 27.18 15.84 27.17
N ASP A 193 27.39 14.73 27.86
CA ASP A 193 27.68 13.42 27.30
C ASP A 193 26.35 12.61 27.23
N LEU A 194 25.76 12.50 26.06
CA LEU A 194 24.60 11.65 25.80
C LEU A 194 25.08 10.21 25.61
N LYS A 195 24.63 9.27 26.43
CA LYS A 195 25.01 7.84 26.39
C LYS A 195 24.01 6.94 25.73
N GLY A 196 22.73 7.34 25.70
CA GLY A 196 21.72 6.50 25.11
C GLY A 196 20.35 7.16 25.06
N VAL A 197 19.58 6.69 24.12
CA VAL A 197 18.17 7.06 23.94
C VAL A 197 17.35 5.78 23.78
N SER A 198 16.22 5.71 24.45
CA SER A 198 15.24 4.64 24.27
C SER A 198 13.83 5.21 24.28
N ILE A 199 12.93 4.54 23.56
CA ILE A 199 11.50 4.83 23.55
C ILE A 199 10.78 3.69 24.26
N ASP A 200 9.93 4.04 25.22
CA ASP A 200 8.92 3.13 25.75
C ASP A 200 7.75 3.11 24.76
N PHE A 201 7.66 2.04 23.97
CA PHE A 201 6.68 1.87 22.89
C PHE A 201 5.28 1.64 23.49
N THR A 202 4.38 2.59 23.34
CA THR A 202 3.08 2.62 24.01
C THR A 202 1.91 2.12 23.17
N ALA A 203 2.09 1.95 21.87
CA ALA A 203 1.03 1.47 20.97
C ALA A 203 0.62 0.02 21.26
N ALA A 204 -0.62 -0.34 20.94
CA ALA A 204 -1.25 -1.64 21.22
C ALA A 204 -1.06 -2.07 22.69
N PRO A 205 -1.57 -1.30 23.66
CA PRO A 205 -1.31 -1.50 25.09
C PRO A 205 -1.80 -2.85 25.61
N GLY A 206 -2.78 -3.46 24.96
CA GLY A 206 -3.32 -4.79 25.33
C GLY A 206 -2.42 -5.97 24.96
N LYS A 207 -1.33 -5.76 24.19
CA LYS A 207 -0.41 -6.82 23.75
C LYS A 207 0.87 -6.81 24.58
N SER A 208 1.21 -7.94 25.22
CA SER A 208 2.48 -8.08 25.95
C SER A 208 3.68 -8.12 24.99
N ASP A 209 3.56 -8.83 23.88
CA ASP A 209 4.50 -8.81 22.75
C ASP A 209 3.83 -8.07 21.58
N PRO A 210 4.31 -6.89 21.21
CA PRO A 210 3.74 -6.15 20.10
C PRO A 210 3.86 -6.86 18.74
N ALA A 211 4.84 -7.73 18.57
CA ALA A 211 5.10 -8.44 17.31
C ALA A 211 4.23 -9.69 17.12
N ASP A 212 3.49 -10.13 18.17
CA ASP A 212 2.62 -11.30 18.10
C ASP A 212 1.30 -10.98 17.37
N TYR A 213 1.31 -11.10 16.04
CA TYR A 213 0.14 -10.95 15.19
C TYR A 213 -0.64 -12.27 15.12
N ALA A 214 -1.96 -12.19 15.30
CA ALA A 214 -2.83 -13.36 15.25
C ALA A 214 -2.90 -14.00 13.85
N ASN A 215 -2.71 -13.19 12.82
CA ASN A 215 -2.85 -13.57 11.42
C ASN A 215 -1.59 -13.20 10.62
N TYR A 216 -1.47 -13.73 9.40
CA TYR A 216 -0.37 -13.43 8.50
C TYR A 216 -0.80 -13.57 7.05
N PHE A 217 -0.04 -12.95 6.17
CA PHE A 217 -0.13 -13.07 4.72
C PHE A 217 1.27 -13.16 4.12
N TYR A 218 1.42 -13.99 3.10
CA TYR A 218 2.63 -14.11 2.30
C TYR A 218 2.28 -14.47 0.87
N SER A 219 3.00 -13.92 -0.10
CA SER A 219 2.77 -14.16 -1.53
C SER A 219 4.08 -14.26 -2.30
N SER A 220 3.99 -14.55 -3.59
CA SER A 220 5.13 -14.55 -4.51
C SER A 220 5.70 -13.16 -4.84
N ASP A 221 5.20 -12.09 -4.21
CA ASP A 221 5.63 -10.70 -4.40
C ASP A 221 6.08 -10.07 -3.08
N ASP A 222 7.39 -9.83 -2.93
CA ASP A 222 7.98 -9.29 -1.71
C ASP A 222 7.49 -7.89 -1.37
N LEU A 223 7.16 -7.05 -2.37
CA LEU A 223 6.62 -5.72 -2.11
C LEU A 223 5.23 -5.80 -1.49
N LEU A 224 4.37 -6.69 -1.99
CA LEU A 224 3.03 -6.90 -1.41
C LEU A 224 3.12 -7.48 0.00
N ASN A 225 4.09 -8.36 0.26
CA ASN A 225 4.35 -8.87 1.60
C ASN A 225 4.72 -7.73 2.57
N ARG A 226 5.68 -6.88 2.20
CA ARG A 226 6.07 -5.69 2.99
C ARG A 226 4.90 -4.72 3.21
N ILE A 227 4.08 -4.50 2.17
CA ILE A 227 2.90 -3.63 2.24
C ILE A 227 1.87 -4.18 3.24
N TRP A 228 1.62 -5.48 3.25
CA TRP A 228 0.70 -6.09 4.21
C TRP A 228 1.14 -5.82 5.66
N TYR A 229 2.43 -6.05 5.97
CA TYR A 229 2.97 -5.84 7.31
C TYR A 229 3.05 -4.35 7.70
N ALA A 230 3.27 -3.46 6.73
CA ALA A 230 3.27 -2.02 6.99
C ALA A 230 1.87 -1.50 7.36
N GLY A 231 0.80 -1.97 6.70
CA GLY A 231 -0.55 -1.60 7.10
C GLY A 231 -0.96 -2.20 8.44
N ALA A 232 -0.56 -3.44 8.73
CA ALA A 232 -0.73 -4.05 10.04
C ALA A 232 -0.01 -3.22 11.15
N TYR A 233 1.19 -2.76 10.88
CA TYR A 233 1.95 -1.91 11.80
C TYR A 233 1.35 -0.50 11.94
N THR A 234 0.78 0.06 10.89
CA THR A 234 0.08 1.35 10.93
C THR A 234 -1.10 1.28 11.91
N VAL A 235 -2.03 0.33 11.74
CA VAL A 235 -3.18 0.19 12.68
C VAL A 235 -2.74 -0.19 14.09
N GLN A 236 -1.60 -0.84 14.24
CA GLN A 236 -1.02 -1.10 15.56
C GLN A 236 -0.58 0.20 16.25
N LEU A 237 0.06 1.13 15.53
CA LEU A 237 0.45 2.44 16.07
C LEU A 237 -0.78 3.31 16.37
N ASP A 238 -1.87 3.16 15.61
CA ASP A 238 -3.15 3.85 15.81
C ASP A 238 -4.01 3.19 16.91
N THR A 239 -3.58 2.04 17.46
CA THR A 239 -4.19 1.40 18.62
C THR A 239 -3.51 1.92 19.89
N ILE A 240 -4.16 2.80 20.63
CA ILE A 240 -3.59 3.54 21.76
C ILE A 240 -4.31 3.23 23.08
N ALA A 241 -3.69 3.58 24.20
CA ALA A 241 -4.42 3.62 25.48
C ALA A 241 -5.45 4.77 25.46
N SER A 242 -6.66 4.51 25.94
CA SER A 242 -7.76 5.46 25.86
C SER A 242 -7.50 6.81 26.53
N ASN A 243 -6.54 6.87 27.45
CA ASN A 243 -6.10 8.09 28.14
C ASN A 243 -4.81 8.71 27.57
N GLN A 244 -4.44 8.33 26.34
CA GLN A 244 -3.26 8.85 25.62
C GLN A 244 -3.66 9.52 24.30
N GLY A 245 -4.87 10.01 24.22
CA GLY A 245 -5.36 10.78 23.08
C GLY A 245 -5.07 12.27 23.19
N ARG A 246 -5.42 12.98 22.12
CA ARG A 246 -5.15 14.42 21.98
C ARG A 246 -6.00 15.25 22.92
N ALA A 247 -5.38 16.12 23.73
CA ALA A 247 -6.09 17.18 24.42
C ALA A 247 -6.43 18.33 23.46
N TRP A 248 -7.61 18.93 23.65
CA TRP A 248 -8.09 20.03 22.83
C TRP A 248 -8.76 21.13 23.65
N PRO A 249 -8.46 22.44 23.44
CA PRO A 249 -7.44 22.94 22.50
C PRO A 249 -6.03 22.57 22.96
N PRO A 250 -5.08 22.40 22.01
CA PRO A 250 -3.69 22.13 22.38
C PRO A 250 -3.03 23.36 23.00
N PRO A 251 -1.96 23.19 23.79
CA PRO A 251 -1.09 24.30 24.18
C PRO A 251 -0.52 25.04 22.97
N ALA A 252 -0.24 26.36 23.13
CA ALA A 252 0.06 27.26 22.00
C ALA A 252 1.32 26.90 21.20
N SER A 253 2.29 26.19 21.75
CA SER A 253 3.57 25.84 21.09
C SER A 253 3.98 24.38 21.26
N GLU A 254 3.10 23.55 21.80
CA GLU A 254 3.39 22.18 22.16
C GLU A 254 2.15 21.32 21.95
N TRP A 255 2.30 20.00 21.99
CA TRP A 255 1.16 19.08 22.00
C TRP A 255 0.91 18.54 23.41
N ASP A 256 -0.27 18.03 23.62
CA ASP A 256 -0.67 17.34 24.85
C ASP A 256 -1.47 16.08 24.47
N ASN A 257 -0.98 14.91 24.83
CA ASN A 257 -1.60 13.61 24.58
C ASN A 257 -2.02 12.94 25.91
N SER A 258 -2.65 13.69 26.82
CA SER A 258 -3.16 13.21 28.10
C SER A 258 -4.67 13.12 28.18
N ALA A 259 -5.40 13.38 27.08
CA ALA A 259 -6.86 13.32 27.10
C ALA A 259 -7.35 11.86 27.07
N THR A 260 -8.48 11.64 27.77
CA THR A 260 -9.27 10.41 27.62
C THR A 260 -10.20 10.58 26.42
N VAL A 261 -9.97 9.76 25.37
CA VAL A 261 -10.66 9.86 24.08
C VAL A 261 -11.60 8.69 23.79
N ALA A 262 -11.67 7.73 24.71
CA ALA A 262 -12.60 6.61 24.58
C ALA A 262 -12.87 5.93 25.92
N VAL A 263 -13.90 5.10 25.95
CA VAL A 263 -14.15 4.16 27.02
C VAL A 263 -13.15 3.00 26.99
N GLY A 264 -13.02 2.28 28.10
CA GLY A 264 -12.12 1.11 28.22
C GLY A 264 -10.65 1.49 28.26
N ASP A 265 -9.76 0.48 28.13
CA ASP A 265 -8.32 0.65 28.32
C ASP A 265 -7.57 0.97 27.01
N SER A 266 -8.17 0.68 25.86
CA SER A 266 -7.57 0.89 24.55
C SER A 266 -8.60 1.29 23.52
N VAL A 267 -8.15 2.00 22.48
CA VAL A 267 -9.01 2.51 21.39
C VAL A 267 -8.25 2.54 20.07
N LEU A 268 -8.96 2.29 18.97
CA LEU A 268 -8.47 2.54 17.62
C LEU A 268 -8.80 3.98 17.22
N VAL A 269 -7.76 4.75 16.91
CA VAL A 269 -7.85 6.16 16.49
C VAL A 269 -7.42 6.31 15.02
N ASP A 270 -7.54 7.50 14.48
CA ASP A 270 -7.24 7.85 13.08
C ASP A 270 -5.76 7.77 12.73
N GLY A 271 -4.88 8.28 13.60
CA GLY A 271 -3.46 8.36 13.31
C GLY A 271 -2.56 8.38 14.53
N ALA A 272 -1.32 7.94 14.36
CA ALA A 272 -0.34 7.78 15.43
C ALA A 272 0.15 9.12 16.00
N LYS A 273 0.52 10.08 15.14
CA LYS A 273 0.96 11.42 15.52
C LYS A 273 -0.20 12.32 15.92
N ARG A 274 -1.24 12.33 15.10
CA ARG A 274 -2.46 13.16 15.20
C ARG A 274 -3.61 12.47 14.41
N ASP A 275 -4.93 12.78 14.59
CA ASP A 275 -5.44 13.62 15.70
C ASP A 275 -5.53 12.84 17.02
N ARG A 276 -5.31 11.54 17.00
CA ARG A 276 -5.34 10.62 18.14
C ARG A 276 -6.69 10.62 18.84
N THR A 277 -7.76 10.59 18.04
CA THR A 277 -9.14 10.45 18.48
C THR A 277 -9.90 9.53 17.53
N VAL A 278 -11.13 9.19 17.85
CA VAL A 278 -11.96 8.33 17.01
C VAL A 278 -12.56 9.12 15.85
N TRP A 279 -12.30 8.65 14.62
CA TRP A 279 -12.94 9.12 13.39
C TRP A 279 -13.62 7.94 12.69
N PRO A 280 -14.97 7.87 12.65
CA PRO A 280 -15.69 6.71 12.13
C PRO A 280 -15.40 6.38 10.63
N GLY A 281 -15.10 7.38 9.81
CA GLY A 281 -14.70 7.14 8.43
C GLY A 281 -13.42 6.32 8.33
N ASP A 282 -12.43 6.65 9.17
CA ASP A 282 -11.15 5.94 9.26
C ASP A 282 -11.36 4.48 9.68
N LEU A 283 -12.26 4.23 10.61
CA LEU A 283 -12.63 2.88 11.07
C LEU A 283 -13.12 2.00 9.91
N GLY A 284 -13.76 2.59 8.88
CA GLY A 284 -14.25 1.85 7.71
C GLY A 284 -13.16 1.06 6.97
N ILE A 285 -11.90 1.53 7.02
CA ILE A 285 -10.73 0.88 6.43
C ILE A 285 -9.82 0.24 7.49
N ALA A 286 -9.62 0.91 8.62
CA ALA A 286 -8.70 0.43 9.66
C ALA A 286 -9.21 -0.84 10.37
N VAL A 287 -10.51 -1.00 10.59
CA VAL A 287 -11.08 -2.17 11.27
C VAL A 287 -10.91 -3.47 10.47
N PRO A 288 -11.20 -3.54 9.16
CA PRO A 288 -10.85 -4.70 8.35
C PRO A 288 -9.36 -5.05 8.41
N THR A 289 -8.48 -4.05 8.41
CA THR A 289 -7.03 -4.26 8.56
C THR A 289 -6.66 -4.80 9.93
N GLN A 290 -7.22 -4.25 11.01
CA GLN A 290 -7.00 -4.72 12.38
C GLN A 290 -7.43 -6.19 12.52
N TYR A 291 -8.60 -6.55 11.97
CA TYR A 291 -9.08 -7.93 11.96
C TYR A 291 -8.16 -8.86 11.16
N ALA A 292 -7.76 -8.45 9.94
CA ALA A 292 -6.92 -9.25 9.06
C ALA A 292 -5.50 -9.48 9.61
N SER A 293 -5.03 -8.65 10.55
CA SER A 293 -3.66 -8.68 11.07
C SER A 293 -3.59 -9.04 12.55
N THR A 294 -3.74 -8.06 13.43
CA THR A 294 -3.60 -8.25 14.89
C THR A 294 -4.77 -8.99 15.52
N ASN A 295 -5.95 -8.92 14.89
CA ASN A 295 -7.23 -9.44 15.37
C ASN A 295 -7.58 -9.01 16.80
N ASP A 296 -7.11 -7.83 17.21
CA ASP A 296 -7.45 -7.20 18.49
C ASP A 296 -8.64 -6.26 18.27
N LEU A 297 -9.85 -6.74 18.53
CA LEU A 297 -11.10 -6.00 18.26
C LEU A 297 -11.63 -5.21 19.46
N VAL A 298 -10.99 -5.32 20.63
CA VAL A 298 -11.40 -4.56 21.82
C VAL A 298 -11.29 -3.05 21.59
N PRO A 299 -10.21 -2.51 21.00
CA PRO A 299 -10.10 -1.10 20.66
C PRO A 299 -11.20 -0.59 19.72
N THR A 300 -11.61 -1.40 18.74
CA THR A 300 -12.73 -1.10 17.83
C THR A 300 -14.06 -1.04 18.58
N ARG A 301 -14.35 -2.01 19.45
CA ARG A 301 -15.54 -1.99 20.29
C ARG A 301 -15.61 -0.72 21.13
N ASN A 302 -14.51 -0.38 21.79
CA ASN A 302 -14.44 0.81 22.64
C ASN A 302 -14.62 2.11 21.83
N ALA A 303 -14.07 2.18 20.62
CA ALA A 303 -14.29 3.29 19.70
C ALA A 303 -15.77 3.46 19.35
N LEU A 304 -16.44 2.38 18.92
CA LEU A 304 -17.87 2.40 18.56
C LEU A 304 -18.76 2.75 19.77
N THR A 305 -18.50 2.16 20.96
CA THR A 305 -19.22 2.51 22.18
C THR A 305 -19.09 4.00 22.51
N THR A 306 -17.87 4.53 22.39
CA THR A 306 -17.61 5.97 22.62
C THR A 306 -18.44 6.85 21.68
N MET A 307 -18.59 6.46 20.41
CA MET A 307 -19.40 7.20 19.45
C MET A 307 -20.90 7.14 19.81
N TYR A 308 -21.40 6.00 20.32
CA TYR A 308 -22.78 5.87 20.78
C TYR A 308 -23.03 6.63 22.07
N ASP A 309 -22.07 6.67 23.00
CA ASP A 309 -22.18 7.47 24.24
C ASP A 309 -22.30 8.97 23.93
N ALA A 310 -21.70 9.42 22.81
CA ALA A 310 -21.79 10.81 22.35
C ALA A 310 -23.00 11.08 21.43
N GLN A 311 -23.86 10.08 21.16
CA GLN A 311 -25.02 10.21 20.29
C GLN A 311 -26.05 11.20 20.86
N SER A 312 -26.53 12.12 20.03
CA SER A 312 -27.57 13.07 20.41
C SER A 312 -28.92 12.40 20.69
N SER A 313 -29.81 13.08 21.42
CA SER A 313 -31.19 12.61 21.64
C SER A 313 -31.96 12.43 20.31
N ALA A 314 -31.64 13.18 19.25
CA ALA A 314 -32.23 13.05 17.93
C ALA A 314 -31.68 11.85 17.14
N GLY A 315 -30.62 11.21 17.63
CA GLY A 315 -29.97 10.07 16.97
C GLY A 315 -28.73 10.41 16.13
N GLU A 316 -28.34 11.68 16.00
CA GLU A 316 -27.11 12.06 15.31
C GLU A 316 -25.87 11.54 16.07
N ILE A 317 -25.00 10.83 15.40
CA ILE A 317 -23.72 10.36 15.93
C ILE A 317 -22.65 11.36 15.45
N PRO A 318 -21.73 11.82 16.33
CA PRO A 318 -20.66 12.70 15.93
C PRO A 318 -19.76 12.11 14.83
N TRP A 319 -19.07 12.95 14.06
CA TRP A 319 -18.09 12.51 13.08
C TRP A 319 -16.67 12.46 13.61
N SER A 320 -16.47 12.90 14.86
CA SER A 320 -15.24 12.69 15.64
C SER A 320 -15.59 12.45 17.11
N GLY A 321 -14.83 11.57 17.75
CA GLY A 321 -14.95 11.29 19.18
C GLY A 321 -14.40 12.40 20.06
N PRO A 322 -14.41 12.18 21.41
CA PRO A 322 -13.79 13.11 22.35
C PRO A 322 -12.30 13.36 21.99
N PRO A 323 -11.78 14.55 22.29
CA PRO A 323 -12.45 15.67 22.96
C PRO A 323 -13.23 16.58 22.00
N PHE A 324 -13.17 16.32 20.68
CA PHE A 324 -13.79 17.16 19.66
C PHE A 324 -15.31 17.04 19.68
N ASN A 325 -15.87 15.84 19.66
CA ASN A 325 -17.31 15.55 19.61
C ASN A 325 -18.04 16.37 18.53
N LEU A 326 -17.40 16.50 17.36
CA LEU A 326 -17.93 17.31 16.27
C LEU A 326 -19.12 16.61 15.63
N THR A 327 -20.17 17.37 15.30
CA THR A 327 -21.34 16.89 14.56
C THR A 327 -21.42 17.56 13.18
N GLY A 328 -22.24 17.04 12.29
CA GLY A 328 -22.43 17.66 10.98
C GLY A 328 -21.95 16.85 9.78
N SER A 329 -21.81 15.51 9.89
CA SER A 329 -21.48 14.62 8.79
C SER A 329 -22.51 13.49 8.68
N ASP A 330 -23.17 13.38 7.52
CA ASP A 330 -24.07 12.27 7.24
C ASP A 330 -23.29 11.00 6.86
N THR A 331 -22.15 11.13 6.19
CA THR A 331 -21.27 10.01 5.80
C THR A 331 -20.61 9.38 7.00
N TYR A 332 -19.97 10.16 7.90
CA TYR A 332 -19.31 9.63 9.09
C TYR A 332 -20.31 9.06 10.12
N HIS A 333 -21.51 9.65 10.23
CA HIS A 333 -22.60 9.04 10.96
C HIS A 333 -22.92 7.63 10.42
N THR A 334 -23.00 7.50 9.10
CA THR A 334 -23.28 6.23 8.40
C THR A 334 -22.13 5.23 8.57
N TRP A 335 -20.86 5.69 8.56
CA TRP A 335 -19.70 4.84 8.85
C TRP A 335 -19.73 4.21 10.23
N THR A 336 -20.21 4.91 11.27
CA THR A 336 -20.39 4.31 12.61
C THR A 336 -21.39 3.14 12.58
N LEU A 337 -22.53 3.33 11.87
CA LEU A 337 -23.54 2.29 11.75
C LEU A 337 -23.04 1.09 10.95
N LEU A 338 -22.32 1.31 9.87
CA LEU A 338 -21.69 0.24 9.09
C LEU A 338 -20.60 -0.46 9.90
N GLY A 339 -19.79 0.31 10.63
CA GLY A 339 -18.74 -0.21 11.54
C GLY A 339 -19.31 -1.13 12.62
N THR A 340 -20.52 -0.88 13.11
CA THR A 340 -21.22 -1.77 14.06
C THR A 340 -21.48 -3.15 13.45
N ALA A 341 -21.97 -3.21 12.22
CA ALA A 341 -22.21 -4.47 11.52
C ALA A 341 -20.88 -5.20 11.21
N THR A 342 -19.84 -4.46 10.82
CA THR A 342 -18.50 -4.99 10.58
C THR A 342 -17.91 -5.59 11.85
N TYR A 343 -17.94 -4.85 12.95
CA TYR A 343 -17.46 -5.35 14.27
C TYR A 343 -18.19 -6.62 14.68
N TYR A 344 -19.53 -6.64 14.59
CA TYR A 344 -20.32 -7.82 14.94
C TYR A 344 -19.95 -9.03 14.05
N THR A 345 -19.78 -8.81 12.75
CA THR A 345 -19.38 -9.88 11.82
C THR A 345 -18.05 -10.50 12.21
N TYR A 346 -17.09 -9.70 12.65
CA TYR A 346 -15.74 -10.16 13.00
C TYR A 346 -15.65 -10.73 14.43
N SER A 347 -16.42 -10.18 15.38
CA SER A 347 -16.30 -10.55 16.79
C SER A 347 -17.34 -11.57 17.27
N ALA A 348 -18.50 -11.64 16.62
CA ALA A 348 -19.69 -12.33 17.12
C ALA A 348 -20.12 -11.85 18.54
N ASP A 349 -19.76 -10.62 18.95
CA ASP A 349 -20.06 -10.07 20.26
C ASP A 349 -21.54 -9.67 20.38
N ARG A 350 -22.37 -10.70 20.59
CA ARG A 350 -23.82 -10.53 20.71
C ARG A 350 -24.21 -9.66 21.92
N ALA A 351 -23.51 -9.80 23.02
CA ALA A 351 -23.83 -9.05 24.23
C ALA A 351 -23.61 -7.55 24.03
N TRP A 352 -22.55 -7.17 23.34
CA TRP A 352 -22.32 -5.77 22.98
C TRP A 352 -23.37 -5.26 21.99
N LEU A 353 -23.71 -6.02 20.95
CA LEU A 353 -24.74 -5.64 19.99
C LEU A 353 -26.09 -5.41 20.70
N ASP A 354 -26.51 -6.32 21.59
CA ASP A 354 -27.73 -6.19 22.40
C ASP A 354 -27.72 -4.89 23.20
N SER A 355 -26.56 -4.52 23.80
CA SER A 355 -26.44 -3.30 24.59
C SER A 355 -26.57 -2.02 23.78
N GLU A 356 -26.03 -2.01 22.54
CA GLU A 356 -26.02 -0.85 21.63
C GLU A 356 -27.23 -0.82 20.67
N TRP A 357 -28.06 -1.85 20.65
CA TRP A 357 -29.14 -1.98 19.68
C TRP A 357 -30.13 -0.81 19.67
N ALA A 358 -30.46 -0.26 20.85
CA ALA A 358 -31.32 0.90 20.94
C ALA A 358 -30.67 2.16 20.33
N ASN A 359 -29.37 2.36 20.55
CA ASN A 359 -28.57 3.45 19.98
C ASN A 359 -28.46 3.32 18.47
N TYR A 360 -28.15 2.10 17.99
CA TYR A 360 -28.10 1.76 16.58
C TYR A 360 -29.40 2.11 15.85
N LYS A 361 -30.56 1.67 16.40
CA LYS A 361 -31.87 1.98 15.79
C LYS A 361 -32.15 3.49 15.75
N ARG A 362 -31.75 4.25 16.77
CA ARG A 362 -31.91 5.71 16.77
C ARG A 362 -31.05 6.35 15.66
N GLY A 363 -29.79 5.88 15.50
CA GLY A 363 -28.91 6.33 14.43
C GLY A 363 -29.48 6.00 13.05
N MET A 364 -29.93 4.77 12.83
CA MET A 364 -30.60 4.37 11.60
C MET A 364 -31.84 5.25 11.32
N THR A 365 -32.65 5.55 12.32
CA THR A 365 -33.82 6.42 12.18
C THR A 365 -33.41 7.84 11.77
N PHE A 366 -32.34 8.39 12.37
CA PHE A 366 -31.85 9.73 12.03
C PHE A 366 -31.48 9.84 10.55
N ILE A 367 -30.72 8.88 10.02
CA ILE A 367 -30.27 8.95 8.62
C ILE A 367 -31.38 8.57 7.64
N ILE A 368 -32.22 7.61 7.94
CA ILE A 368 -33.33 7.17 7.10
C ILE A 368 -34.37 8.30 6.92
N ASN A 369 -34.62 9.13 7.95
CA ASN A 369 -35.52 10.27 7.86
C ASN A 369 -35.06 11.37 6.89
N LYS A 370 -33.84 11.29 6.37
CA LYS A 370 -33.28 12.18 5.35
C LYS A 370 -33.45 11.63 3.94
N ILE A 371 -34.00 10.42 3.78
CA ILE A 371 -34.38 9.90 2.47
C ILE A 371 -35.55 10.73 1.97
N ASP A 372 -35.38 11.34 0.82
CA ASP A 372 -36.36 12.24 0.21
C ASP A 372 -37.42 11.53 -0.62
N GLY A 373 -38.27 12.30 -1.29
CA GLY A 373 -39.31 11.78 -2.20
C GLY A 373 -38.80 11.06 -3.43
N ASN A 374 -37.50 11.16 -3.72
CA ASN A 374 -36.83 10.46 -4.80
C ASN A 374 -36.25 9.11 -4.37
N ASN A 375 -36.44 8.70 -3.11
CA ASN A 375 -35.84 7.52 -2.46
C ASN A 375 -34.32 7.60 -2.36
N LEU A 376 -33.73 8.78 -2.34
CA LEU A 376 -32.31 9.01 -2.14
C LEU A 376 -32.05 9.76 -0.81
N LEU A 377 -30.92 9.47 -0.20
CA LEU A 377 -30.43 10.27 0.91
C LEU A 377 -30.11 11.69 0.43
N ASN A 378 -30.80 12.68 0.97
CA ASN A 378 -30.46 14.09 0.78
C ASN A 378 -29.49 14.53 1.89
N VAL A 379 -28.23 14.64 1.57
CA VAL A 379 -27.17 15.04 2.50
C VAL A 379 -27.37 16.50 2.91
N THR A 380 -27.57 16.72 4.20
CA THR A 380 -27.76 18.03 4.82
C THR A 380 -26.65 18.37 5.82
N ARG A 381 -25.88 17.36 6.24
CA ARG A 381 -24.70 17.46 7.09
C ARG A 381 -23.47 17.14 6.25
N THR A 382 -22.83 18.20 5.73
CA THR A 382 -21.89 18.15 4.60
C THR A 382 -20.41 18.01 5.00
N GLN A 383 -20.12 17.85 6.31
CA GLN A 383 -18.75 17.51 6.72
C GLN A 383 -18.41 16.08 6.26
N ASP A 384 -17.19 15.90 5.78
CA ASP A 384 -16.71 14.62 5.27
C ASP A 384 -15.20 14.56 5.44
N TRP A 385 -14.55 13.47 4.95
CA TRP A 385 -13.11 13.45 4.80
C TRP A 385 -12.64 14.69 3.99
N ALA A 386 -11.42 14.82 3.52
CA ALA A 386 -10.95 16.05 2.88
C ALA A 386 -11.65 16.48 1.58
N ARG A 387 -12.69 15.78 1.13
CA ARG A 387 -13.44 16.14 -0.07
C ARG A 387 -14.25 17.43 0.11
N VAL A 388 -14.47 18.15 -0.98
CA VAL A 388 -15.26 19.39 -1.01
C VAL A 388 -16.53 19.23 -1.84
N GLY A 389 -17.55 20.03 -1.52
CA GLY A 389 -18.79 20.10 -2.32
C GLY A 389 -19.77 18.95 -2.10
N GLN A 390 -19.59 18.13 -1.05
CA GLN A 390 -20.51 17.07 -0.71
C GLN A 390 -21.86 17.65 -0.22
N GLY A 391 -22.97 17.21 -0.82
CA GLY A 391 -24.31 17.65 -0.43
C GLY A 391 -25.39 17.15 -1.38
N GLY A 392 -26.66 17.31 -1.00
CA GLY A 392 -27.80 16.87 -1.81
C GLY A 392 -27.89 15.34 -1.94
N GLU A 393 -28.44 14.85 -3.04
CA GLU A 393 -28.53 13.41 -3.36
C GLU A 393 -27.14 12.86 -3.75
N ASN A 394 -26.17 12.89 -2.82
CA ASN A 394 -24.78 12.56 -3.08
C ASN A 394 -24.56 11.05 -3.23
N ILE A 395 -23.77 10.62 -4.24
CA ILE A 395 -23.57 9.19 -4.55
C ILE A 395 -22.79 8.44 -3.46
N SER A 396 -21.75 9.04 -2.84
CA SER A 396 -20.96 8.35 -1.82
C SER A 396 -21.81 8.08 -0.58
N ALA A 397 -22.57 9.06 -0.11
CA ALA A 397 -23.50 8.91 1.01
C ALA A 397 -24.62 7.90 0.72
N ASN A 398 -25.14 7.86 -0.50
CA ASN A 398 -26.16 6.89 -0.91
C ASN A 398 -25.61 5.46 -1.02
N ALA A 399 -24.36 5.27 -1.47
CA ALA A 399 -23.70 3.96 -1.49
C ALA A 399 -23.43 3.45 -0.06
N LEU A 400 -22.99 4.32 0.84
CA LEU A 400 -22.83 3.99 2.26
C LEU A 400 -24.17 3.65 2.92
N LEU A 401 -25.23 4.43 2.66
CA LEU A 401 -26.54 4.13 3.22
C LEU A 401 -27.11 2.81 2.68
N TYR A 402 -26.88 2.49 1.40
CA TYR A 402 -27.25 1.19 0.83
C TYR A 402 -26.56 0.03 1.58
N ALA A 403 -25.26 0.13 1.81
CA ALA A 403 -24.51 -0.86 2.58
C ALA A 403 -25.03 -0.96 4.03
N THR A 404 -25.32 0.18 4.66
CA THR A 404 -25.82 0.25 6.04
C THR A 404 -27.24 -0.33 6.16
N LEU A 405 -28.12 -0.09 5.19
CA LEU A 405 -29.47 -0.68 5.18
C LEU A 405 -29.42 -2.20 5.00
N THR A 406 -28.52 -2.71 4.13
CA THR A 406 -28.39 -4.14 3.89
C THR A 406 -27.76 -4.87 5.09
N SER A 407 -26.68 -4.34 5.65
CA SER A 407 -26.04 -4.90 6.83
C SER A 407 -26.93 -4.72 8.08
N GLY A 408 -27.61 -3.59 8.22
CA GLY A 408 -28.58 -3.33 9.27
C GLY A 408 -29.76 -4.30 9.25
N ALA A 409 -30.27 -4.65 8.06
CA ALA A 409 -31.30 -5.67 7.92
C ALA A 409 -30.83 -7.04 8.44
N THR A 410 -29.56 -7.38 8.21
CA THR A 410 -28.94 -8.58 8.80
C THR A 410 -28.90 -8.49 10.33
N LEU A 411 -28.47 -7.35 10.89
CA LEU A 411 -28.47 -7.15 12.35
C LEU A 411 -29.89 -7.20 12.95
N ALA A 412 -30.88 -6.61 12.29
CA ALA A 412 -32.28 -6.68 12.74
C ALA A 412 -32.80 -8.12 12.75
N ALA A 413 -32.41 -8.94 11.78
CA ALA A 413 -32.73 -10.37 11.78
C ALA A 413 -32.04 -11.13 12.93
N VAL A 414 -30.79 -10.81 13.23
CA VAL A 414 -30.03 -11.32 14.40
C VAL A 414 -30.75 -10.94 15.69
N GLU A 415 -31.26 -9.72 15.80
CA GLU A 415 -32.03 -9.20 16.94
C GLU A 415 -33.47 -9.74 17.02
N GLY A 416 -33.88 -10.57 16.04
CA GLY A 416 -35.24 -11.15 15.98
C GLY A 416 -36.31 -10.19 15.46
N ASP A 417 -35.96 -8.98 15.00
CA ASP A 417 -36.90 -8.01 14.44
C ASP A 417 -37.04 -8.19 12.91
N SER A 418 -37.78 -9.21 12.53
CA SER A 418 -38.01 -9.55 11.11
C SER A 418 -38.76 -8.45 10.32
N ALA A 419 -39.62 -7.68 10.99
CA ALA A 419 -40.35 -6.59 10.37
C ALA A 419 -39.42 -5.43 10.01
N LEU A 420 -38.51 -5.09 10.92
CA LEU A 420 -37.50 -4.07 10.70
C LEU A 420 -36.50 -4.52 9.63
N ALA A 421 -36.06 -5.78 9.64
CA ALA A 421 -35.21 -6.36 8.61
C ALA A 421 -35.84 -6.24 7.22
N ALA A 422 -37.11 -6.61 7.07
CA ALA A 422 -37.85 -6.47 5.82
C ALA A 422 -38.00 -5.00 5.36
N SER A 423 -38.25 -4.08 6.31
CA SER A 423 -38.37 -2.65 6.04
C SER A 423 -37.06 -2.08 5.48
N TRP A 424 -35.91 -2.37 6.10
CA TRP A 424 -34.60 -1.88 5.66
C TRP A 424 -34.18 -2.52 4.33
N THR A 425 -34.47 -3.80 4.11
CA THR A 425 -34.27 -4.46 2.82
C THR A 425 -35.05 -3.79 1.70
N SER A 426 -36.32 -3.47 1.94
CA SER A 426 -37.16 -2.78 0.95
C SER A 426 -36.65 -1.37 0.65
N ARG A 427 -36.18 -0.63 1.65
CA ARG A 427 -35.59 0.70 1.47
C ARG A 427 -34.27 0.63 0.68
N ALA A 428 -33.41 -0.35 0.96
CA ALA A 428 -32.18 -0.59 0.21
C ALA A 428 -32.48 -0.84 -1.28
N ALA A 429 -33.49 -1.67 -1.58
CA ALA A 429 -33.90 -1.94 -2.98
C ALA A 429 -34.42 -0.68 -3.69
N ALA A 430 -35.24 0.14 -3.00
CA ALA A 430 -35.76 1.39 -3.56
C ALA A 430 -34.63 2.41 -3.80
N LEU A 431 -33.70 2.56 -2.86
CA LEU A 431 -32.52 3.42 -2.98
C LEU A 431 -31.63 2.97 -4.15
N LYS A 432 -31.36 1.68 -4.28
CA LYS A 432 -30.57 1.12 -5.40
C LYS A 432 -31.21 1.47 -6.74
N THR A 433 -32.53 1.29 -6.88
CA THR A 433 -33.26 1.64 -8.10
C THR A 433 -33.17 3.14 -8.40
N ALA A 434 -33.33 3.98 -7.37
CA ALA A 434 -33.29 5.44 -7.52
C ALA A 434 -31.88 5.92 -7.92
N ALA A 435 -30.83 5.42 -7.27
CA ALA A 435 -29.45 5.79 -7.59
C ALA A 435 -29.09 5.45 -9.04
N ASN A 436 -29.45 4.23 -9.50
CA ASN A 436 -29.18 3.77 -10.85
C ASN A 436 -29.95 4.54 -11.94
N SER A 437 -31.08 5.12 -11.61
CA SER A 437 -31.90 5.90 -12.58
C SER A 437 -31.56 7.39 -12.58
N ARG A 438 -31.20 7.99 -11.41
CA ARG A 438 -31.05 9.43 -11.24
C ARG A 438 -29.62 9.93 -11.26
N LEU A 439 -28.69 9.13 -10.74
CA LEU A 439 -27.27 9.53 -10.60
C LEU A 439 -26.39 8.98 -11.72
N TRP A 440 -26.89 8.00 -12.50
CA TRP A 440 -26.11 7.40 -13.58
C TRP A 440 -25.94 8.36 -14.76
N ASP A 441 -24.68 8.63 -15.15
CA ASP A 441 -24.35 9.32 -16.38
C ASP A 441 -23.96 8.31 -17.45
N ALA A 442 -24.89 8.02 -18.37
CA ALA A 442 -24.65 7.06 -19.44
C ALA A 442 -23.55 7.49 -20.42
N SER A 443 -23.29 8.80 -20.54
CA SER A 443 -22.24 9.33 -21.42
C SER A 443 -20.84 9.15 -20.85
N ALA A 444 -20.70 9.24 -19.53
CA ALA A 444 -19.46 9.01 -18.81
C ALA A 444 -19.27 7.53 -18.45
N GLY A 445 -20.36 6.75 -18.35
CA GLY A 445 -20.37 5.40 -17.84
C GLY A 445 -20.05 5.32 -16.34
N MET A 446 -20.41 6.34 -15.58
CA MET A 446 -20.14 6.51 -14.15
C MET A 446 -21.30 7.22 -13.45
N TYR A 447 -21.37 7.17 -12.14
CA TYR A 447 -22.29 7.99 -11.38
C TYR A 447 -21.74 9.41 -11.22
N ARG A 448 -22.65 10.40 -11.32
CA ARG A 448 -22.38 11.79 -10.93
C ARG A 448 -22.31 11.90 -9.42
N ASP A 449 -21.59 12.90 -8.93
CA ASP A 449 -21.51 13.20 -7.49
C ASP A 449 -22.91 13.46 -6.89
N ASN A 450 -23.75 14.24 -7.59
CA ASN A 450 -25.18 14.43 -7.34
C ASN A 450 -25.88 14.78 -8.67
N PRO A 451 -27.23 14.87 -8.75
CA PRO A 451 -27.96 15.06 -10.01
C PRO A 451 -27.57 16.30 -10.81
N THR A 452 -27.01 17.33 -10.16
CA THR A 452 -26.65 18.62 -10.78
C THR A 452 -25.14 18.77 -11.03
N SER A 453 -24.34 17.82 -10.56
CA SER A 453 -22.88 17.86 -10.69
C SER A 453 -22.41 17.24 -12.01
N ALA A 454 -21.33 17.80 -12.57
CA ALA A 454 -20.57 17.17 -13.65
C ALA A 454 -19.41 16.30 -13.14
N LEU A 455 -19.15 16.31 -11.83
CA LEU A 455 -18.11 15.52 -11.19
C LEU A 455 -18.51 14.04 -11.13
N HIS A 456 -17.59 13.16 -11.50
CA HIS A 456 -17.67 11.71 -11.31
C HIS A 456 -16.64 11.34 -10.23
N PRO A 457 -17.04 11.31 -8.94
CA PRO A 457 -16.08 11.17 -7.83
C PRO A 457 -15.50 9.76 -7.76
N GLN A 458 -14.27 9.66 -7.25
CA GLN A 458 -13.60 8.39 -7.02
C GLN A 458 -14.32 7.61 -5.90
N ASP A 459 -14.56 8.26 -4.74
CA ASP A 459 -15.16 7.62 -3.57
C ASP A 459 -16.54 7.02 -3.85
N GLY A 460 -17.48 7.82 -4.35
CA GLY A 460 -18.86 7.40 -4.57
C GLY A 460 -19.01 6.31 -5.64
N ASN A 461 -18.23 6.38 -6.73
CA ASN A 461 -18.22 5.36 -7.76
C ASN A 461 -17.59 4.05 -7.24
N SER A 462 -16.52 4.14 -6.46
CA SER A 462 -15.88 2.99 -5.82
C SER A 462 -16.78 2.31 -4.81
N LEU A 463 -17.40 3.08 -3.90
CA LEU A 463 -18.36 2.57 -2.92
C LEU A 463 -19.58 1.91 -3.59
N ALA A 464 -20.06 2.46 -4.72
CA ALA A 464 -21.19 1.89 -5.46
C ALA A 464 -20.88 0.49 -6.03
N VAL A 465 -19.65 0.27 -6.50
CA VAL A 465 -19.21 -1.06 -6.95
C VAL A 465 -18.93 -1.98 -5.75
N TRP A 466 -18.15 -1.52 -4.78
CA TRP A 466 -17.76 -2.30 -3.62
C TRP A 466 -18.96 -2.88 -2.86
N TYR A 467 -19.99 -2.04 -2.60
CA TYR A 467 -21.17 -2.47 -1.86
C TYR A 467 -22.30 -3.00 -2.75
N GLY A 468 -22.10 -3.11 -4.07
CA GLY A 468 -23.08 -3.69 -4.98
C GLY A 468 -24.32 -2.81 -5.20
N LEU A 469 -24.17 -1.48 -5.13
CA LEU A 469 -25.25 -0.52 -5.50
C LEU A 469 -25.53 -0.55 -7.00
N THR A 470 -24.54 -0.88 -7.85
CA THR A 470 -24.73 -1.03 -9.30
C THR A 470 -25.76 -2.11 -9.63
N ASP A 471 -26.59 -1.89 -10.65
CA ASP A 471 -27.65 -2.81 -11.06
C ASP A 471 -27.19 -3.88 -12.07
N SER A 472 -25.95 -3.77 -12.58
CA SER A 472 -25.38 -4.72 -13.53
C SER A 472 -23.85 -4.77 -13.47
N THR A 473 -23.28 -5.92 -13.80
CA THR A 473 -21.82 -6.12 -13.97
C THR A 473 -21.26 -5.16 -15.02
N ALA A 474 -21.99 -4.88 -16.09
CA ALA A 474 -21.55 -3.94 -17.13
C ALA A 474 -21.36 -2.51 -16.58
N LYS A 475 -22.24 -2.04 -15.68
CA LYS A 475 -22.03 -0.75 -15.01
C LYS A 475 -20.81 -0.78 -14.09
N SER A 476 -20.63 -1.83 -13.31
CA SER A 476 -19.43 -2.00 -12.46
C SER A 476 -18.16 -1.93 -13.29
N GLN A 477 -18.07 -2.67 -14.39
CA GLN A 477 -16.92 -2.65 -15.30
C GLN A 477 -16.71 -1.29 -15.96
N SER A 478 -17.80 -0.59 -16.34
CA SER A 478 -17.73 0.76 -16.90
C SER A 478 -17.15 1.76 -15.89
N ILE A 479 -17.56 1.67 -14.62
CA ILE A 479 -17.04 2.50 -13.54
C ILE A 479 -15.54 2.23 -13.36
N ILE A 480 -15.11 0.97 -13.26
CA ILE A 480 -13.70 0.58 -13.12
C ILE A 480 -12.84 1.14 -14.27
N ALA A 481 -13.33 1.03 -15.51
CA ALA A 481 -12.66 1.63 -16.67
C ALA A 481 -12.62 3.17 -16.60
N GLY A 482 -13.67 3.80 -16.07
CA GLY A 482 -13.75 5.25 -15.84
C GLY A 482 -12.73 5.72 -14.80
N LEU A 483 -12.64 5.03 -13.64
CA LEU A 483 -11.68 5.29 -12.57
C LEU A 483 -10.24 5.14 -13.06
N GLY A 484 -9.96 4.17 -13.92
CA GLY A 484 -8.64 3.97 -14.52
C GLY A 484 -8.10 5.16 -15.31
N LYS A 485 -8.96 6.06 -15.78
CA LYS A 485 -8.56 7.28 -16.51
C LYS A 485 -7.90 8.34 -15.60
N ASN A 486 -8.11 8.25 -14.30
CA ASN A 486 -7.56 9.18 -13.31
C ASN A 486 -6.20 8.73 -12.75
N TRP A 487 -5.64 7.64 -13.24
CA TRP A 487 -4.38 7.12 -12.71
C TRP A 487 -3.18 7.98 -13.13
N GLY A 488 -2.42 8.44 -12.13
CA GLY A 488 -1.14 9.12 -12.26
C GLY A 488 0.05 8.21 -11.96
N ALA A 489 1.21 8.83 -11.81
CA ALA A 489 2.46 8.12 -11.50
C ALA A 489 2.40 7.38 -10.14
N TYR A 490 1.70 7.95 -9.17
CA TYR A 490 1.60 7.46 -7.78
C TYR A 490 0.23 6.87 -7.44
N GLY A 491 -0.56 6.50 -8.44
CA GLY A 491 -1.88 5.89 -8.28
C GLY A 491 -3.02 6.77 -8.78
N PRO A 492 -4.27 6.39 -8.47
CA PRO A 492 -5.45 7.15 -8.88
C PRO A 492 -5.49 8.50 -8.19
N THR A 493 -5.63 9.57 -8.99
CA THR A 493 -5.91 10.91 -8.45
C THR A 493 -7.40 11.04 -8.14
N THR A 494 -7.71 11.77 -7.07
CA THR A 494 -9.04 11.94 -6.52
C THR A 494 -9.64 13.27 -6.97
N PRO A 495 -10.56 13.29 -7.96
CA PRO A 495 -11.10 14.54 -8.52
C PRO A 495 -11.81 15.40 -7.47
N GLU A 496 -12.55 14.79 -6.54
CA GLU A 496 -13.27 15.46 -5.45
C GLU A 496 -12.33 16.04 -4.37
N TRP A 497 -11.04 15.75 -4.45
CA TRP A 497 -9.99 16.33 -3.59
C TRP A 497 -8.90 17.08 -4.39
N GLY A 498 -9.31 17.78 -5.45
CA GLY A 498 -8.43 18.64 -6.23
C GLY A 498 -7.31 17.90 -6.98
N GLY A 499 -7.47 16.61 -7.27
CA GLY A 499 -6.49 15.81 -8.01
C GLY A 499 -5.30 15.30 -7.18
N ASN A 500 -5.34 15.40 -5.86
CA ASN A 500 -4.42 14.67 -4.98
C ASN A 500 -4.70 13.16 -5.04
N VAL A 501 -3.80 12.34 -4.52
CA VAL A 501 -3.98 10.90 -4.36
C VAL A 501 -4.43 10.62 -2.93
N SER A 502 -5.69 10.21 -2.75
CA SER A 502 -6.25 9.83 -1.45
C SER A 502 -6.12 8.32 -1.25
N PRO A 503 -5.33 7.83 -0.29
CA PRO A 503 -5.31 6.42 0.04
C PRO A 503 -6.64 5.92 0.61
N PHE A 504 -7.46 6.80 1.22
CA PHE A 504 -8.81 6.48 1.68
C PHE A 504 -9.73 6.15 0.52
N ALA A 505 -9.92 7.08 -0.44
CA ALA A 505 -10.70 6.83 -1.65
C ALA A 505 -10.04 5.74 -2.53
N GLY A 506 -8.70 5.68 -2.56
CA GLY A 506 -7.93 4.62 -3.20
C GLY A 506 -8.18 3.25 -2.60
N GLY A 507 -8.37 3.13 -1.28
CA GLY A 507 -8.78 1.90 -0.61
C GLY A 507 -10.19 1.46 -0.99
N MET A 508 -11.12 2.39 -1.17
CA MET A 508 -12.46 2.10 -1.69
C MET A 508 -12.38 1.59 -3.15
N GLU A 509 -11.55 2.24 -3.99
CA GLU A 509 -11.32 1.80 -5.38
C GLU A 509 -10.68 0.42 -5.44
N LEU A 510 -9.76 0.11 -4.53
CA LEU A 510 -9.11 -1.20 -4.45
C LEU A 510 -10.15 -2.32 -4.20
N ASN A 511 -11.05 -2.12 -3.22
CA ASN A 511 -12.15 -3.05 -2.96
C ASN A 511 -13.11 -3.17 -4.16
N ALA A 512 -13.39 -2.05 -4.84
CA ALA A 512 -14.23 -2.03 -6.04
C ALA A 512 -13.61 -2.84 -7.18
N ARG A 513 -12.29 -2.75 -7.39
CA ARG A 513 -11.56 -3.50 -8.43
C ARG A 513 -11.63 -5.01 -8.19
N PHE A 514 -11.34 -5.49 -6.97
CA PHE A 514 -11.50 -6.89 -6.64
C PHE A 514 -12.95 -7.36 -6.76
N THR A 515 -13.93 -6.56 -6.33
CA THR A 515 -15.36 -6.87 -6.52
C THR A 515 -15.74 -7.03 -7.99
N ALA A 516 -15.09 -6.27 -8.90
CA ALA A 516 -15.31 -6.34 -10.34
C ALA A 516 -14.42 -7.34 -11.08
N ASN A 517 -13.60 -8.12 -10.37
CA ASN A 517 -12.57 -9.04 -10.90
C ASN A 517 -11.51 -8.32 -11.77
N ASP A 518 -11.13 -7.10 -11.41
CA ASP A 518 -10.05 -6.32 -12.03
C ASP A 518 -8.74 -6.47 -11.23
N ASP A 519 -8.36 -7.72 -10.98
CA ASP A 519 -7.34 -8.14 -10.02
C ASP A 519 -5.95 -7.54 -10.33
N ASP A 520 -5.53 -7.57 -11.58
CA ASP A 520 -4.20 -7.10 -11.98
C ASP A 520 -4.05 -5.58 -11.79
N ASN A 521 -5.09 -4.79 -12.09
CA ASN A 521 -5.08 -3.36 -11.82
C ASN A 521 -5.18 -3.07 -10.32
N ALA A 522 -5.89 -3.89 -9.55
CA ALA A 522 -5.89 -3.80 -8.09
C ALA A 522 -4.47 -3.97 -7.54
N LEU A 523 -3.74 -5.01 -7.95
CA LEU A 523 -2.35 -5.25 -7.55
C LEU A 523 -1.41 -4.13 -8.05
N ALA A 524 -1.61 -3.64 -9.28
CA ALA A 524 -0.84 -2.52 -9.82
C ALA A 524 -1.07 -1.22 -9.02
N GLN A 525 -2.29 -0.97 -8.55
CA GLN A 525 -2.61 0.16 -7.67
C GLN A 525 -1.89 0.04 -6.32
N ILE A 526 -1.91 -1.14 -5.69
CA ILE A 526 -1.22 -1.41 -4.42
C ILE A 526 0.27 -1.12 -4.58
N ARG A 527 0.94 -1.72 -5.57
CA ARG A 527 2.37 -1.52 -5.82
C ARG A 527 2.72 -0.06 -6.09
N ARG A 528 1.87 0.68 -6.82
CA ARG A 528 2.11 2.05 -7.22
C ARG A 528 1.96 3.04 -6.08
N THR A 529 0.86 2.99 -5.32
CA THR A 529 0.54 3.96 -4.27
C THR A 529 1.24 3.60 -2.96
N TRP A 530 1.03 2.39 -2.47
CA TRP A 530 1.56 1.97 -1.18
C TRP A 530 3.03 1.57 -1.25
N GLY A 531 3.49 1.05 -2.40
CA GLY A 531 4.92 0.84 -2.65
C GLY A 531 5.70 2.15 -2.62
N HIS A 532 5.17 3.24 -3.20
CA HIS A 532 5.78 4.56 -3.11
C HIS A 532 5.93 5.03 -1.65
N MET A 533 4.91 4.86 -0.80
CA MET A 533 4.98 5.25 0.61
C MET A 533 6.08 4.51 1.37
N LEU A 534 6.30 3.21 1.07
CA LEU A 534 7.33 2.40 1.72
C LEU A 534 8.74 2.69 1.20
N ASP A 535 8.88 3.00 -0.08
CA ASP A 535 10.20 3.16 -0.69
C ASP A 535 10.67 4.62 -0.74
N SER A 536 9.79 5.59 -0.40
CA SER A 536 10.11 7.02 -0.40
C SER A 536 11.00 7.43 0.77
N ASP A 537 12.06 8.19 0.48
CA ASP A 537 13.00 8.72 1.48
C ASP A 537 12.38 9.78 2.40
N ILE A 538 11.29 10.42 1.96
CA ILE A 538 10.58 11.43 2.76
C ILE A 538 9.61 10.80 3.75
N GLY A 539 9.36 9.50 3.67
CA GLY A 539 8.43 8.76 4.51
C GLY A 539 9.10 8.00 5.65
N THR A 540 8.27 7.28 6.37
CA THR A 540 8.67 6.45 7.50
C THR A 540 9.28 5.10 7.09
N ARG A 541 9.00 4.65 5.85
CA ARG A 541 9.37 3.34 5.28
C ARG A 541 8.76 2.12 6.00
N SER A 542 7.74 2.35 6.83
CA SER A 542 7.13 1.30 7.65
C SER A 542 5.64 1.47 7.87
N THR A 543 5.07 2.62 7.49
CA THR A 543 3.66 2.99 7.71
C THR A 543 3.09 3.73 6.51
N PHE A 544 1.76 3.92 6.49
CA PHE A 544 1.04 4.54 5.39
C PHE A 544 0.53 5.93 5.73
N TRP A 545 0.64 6.81 4.74
CA TRP A 545 0.42 8.24 4.86
C TRP A 545 -1.04 8.60 4.65
N GLU A 546 -1.48 9.66 5.31
CA GLU A 546 -2.84 10.20 5.22
C GLU A 546 -3.21 10.63 3.79
N GLY A 547 -2.27 11.12 3.00
CA GLY A 547 -2.51 11.52 1.61
C GLY A 547 -1.25 11.92 0.87
N LEU A 548 -1.31 11.88 -0.46
CA LEU A 548 -0.20 12.28 -1.34
C LEU A 548 -0.68 13.38 -2.29
N LYS A 549 0.23 14.27 -2.66
CA LYS A 549 0.05 15.10 -3.85
C LYS A 549 0.18 14.23 -5.11
N ALA A 550 -0.32 14.73 -6.23
CA ALA A 550 -0.18 14.07 -7.52
C ALA A 550 1.27 13.83 -7.97
N ASP A 551 2.23 14.58 -7.42
CA ASP A 551 3.68 14.45 -7.63
C ASP A 551 4.37 13.46 -6.67
N GLY A 552 3.61 12.82 -5.76
CA GLY A 552 4.12 11.88 -4.76
C GLY A 552 4.58 12.54 -3.46
N GLY A 553 4.52 13.85 -3.35
CA GLY A 553 4.86 14.60 -2.14
C GLY A 553 3.77 14.54 -1.07
N LEU A 554 4.06 15.14 0.11
CA LEU A 554 3.15 15.16 1.25
C LEU A 554 1.98 16.13 1.00
N ALA A 555 0.75 15.64 1.16
CA ALA A 555 -0.47 16.45 1.15
C ALA A 555 -0.73 17.15 2.51
N TYR A 556 -1.91 17.60 2.80
CA TYR A 556 -2.37 18.13 4.12
C TYR A 556 -1.42 19.09 4.82
N GLY A 557 -0.82 20.03 4.11
CA GLY A 557 0.02 21.06 4.73
C GLY A 557 1.44 20.61 5.13
N GLY A 558 1.96 19.57 4.50
CA GLY A 558 3.36 19.16 4.66
C GLY A 558 3.67 18.55 6.03
N SER A 559 4.32 19.27 6.94
CA SER A 559 4.71 18.74 8.25
C SER A 559 3.53 18.36 9.16
N PHE A 560 2.32 18.87 8.88
CA PHE A 560 1.09 18.52 9.60
C PHE A 560 0.57 17.14 9.21
N MET A 561 0.83 16.65 7.99
CA MET A 561 0.36 15.35 7.53
C MET A 561 0.78 14.24 8.47
N SER A 562 -0.11 13.29 8.75
CA SER A 562 0.21 12.05 9.47
C SER A 562 0.83 11.04 8.50
N LEU A 563 1.96 10.43 8.86
CA LEU A 563 2.60 9.37 8.08
C LEU A 563 2.29 7.96 8.59
N ALA A 564 1.50 7.85 9.68
CA ALA A 564 0.89 6.61 10.14
C ALA A 564 -0.61 6.89 10.36
N HIS A 565 -1.46 6.51 9.39
CA HIS A 565 -2.87 6.88 9.35
C HIS A 565 -3.76 5.70 8.96
N GLY A 566 -4.76 5.38 9.80
CA GLY A 566 -5.56 4.16 9.73
C GLY A 566 -6.34 3.99 8.42
N TRP A 567 -6.90 5.07 7.88
CA TRP A 567 -7.67 5.01 6.64
C TRP A 567 -6.85 4.63 5.38
N SER A 568 -5.52 4.57 5.51
CA SER A 568 -4.62 4.25 4.39
C SER A 568 -4.24 2.77 4.33
N THR A 569 -4.84 1.90 5.16
CA THR A 569 -4.35 0.53 5.37
C THR A 569 -5.10 -0.53 4.57
N ALA A 570 -5.94 -0.15 3.62
CA ALA A 570 -6.76 -1.05 2.79
C ALA A 570 -6.01 -2.24 2.17
N PRO A 571 -4.76 -2.13 1.68
CA PRO A 571 -4.06 -3.29 1.11
C PRO A 571 -3.93 -4.47 2.05
N THR A 572 -3.75 -4.27 3.35
CA THR A 572 -3.62 -5.37 4.32
C THR A 572 -4.86 -6.25 4.36
N SER A 573 -6.05 -5.64 4.42
CA SER A 573 -7.31 -6.40 4.40
C SER A 573 -7.60 -6.99 3.03
N THR A 574 -7.39 -6.26 1.92
CA THR A 574 -7.69 -6.77 0.58
C THR A 574 -6.72 -7.87 0.13
N LEU A 575 -5.43 -7.80 0.50
CA LEU A 575 -4.49 -8.91 0.26
C LEU A 575 -4.92 -10.19 0.98
N THR A 576 -5.50 -10.08 2.18
CA THR A 576 -6.04 -11.22 2.92
C THR A 576 -7.40 -11.68 2.38
N PHE A 577 -8.35 -10.74 2.21
CA PHE A 577 -9.73 -11.10 1.90
C PHE A 577 -9.94 -11.46 0.43
N ASP A 578 -9.16 -10.85 -0.45
CA ASP A 578 -9.32 -11.02 -1.89
C ASP A 578 -8.14 -11.78 -2.50
N VAL A 579 -6.89 -11.36 -2.32
CA VAL A 579 -5.74 -12.03 -2.93
C VAL A 579 -5.53 -13.42 -2.36
N LEU A 580 -5.41 -13.58 -1.03
CA LEU A 580 -5.48 -14.89 -0.39
C LEU A 580 -6.87 -15.51 -0.59
N GLY A 581 -7.91 -14.67 -0.61
CA GLY A 581 -9.29 -15.04 -0.86
C GLY A 581 -10.09 -15.44 0.37
N THR A 582 -9.55 -15.25 1.57
CA THR A 582 -10.17 -15.75 2.81
C THR A 582 -10.78 -14.62 3.61
N ALA A 583 -12.11 -14.62 3.74
CA ALA A 583 -12.85 -13.62 4.51
C ALA A 583 -14.06 -14.22 5.23
N PRO A 584 -14.44 -13.70 6.42
CA PRO A 584 -15.70 -14.03 7.05
C PRO A 584 -16.88 -13.42 6.28
N GLU A 585 -17.97 -14.15 6.18
CA GLU A 585 -19.24 -13.69 5.59
C GLU A 585 -20.34 -13.54 6.64
N SER A 586 -20.18 -14.10 7.83
CA SER A 586 -21.09 -13.91 8.96
C SER A 586 -20.43 -14.18 10.30
N ALA A 587 -20.99 -13.60 11.35
CA ALA A 587 -20.62 -13.87 12.75
C ALA A 587 -20.85 -15.34 13.16
N THR A 588 -21.75 -16.04 12.47
CA THR A 588 -22.11 -17.43 12.76
C THR A 588 -21.21 -18.47 12.09
N GLY A 589 -20.12 -18.04 11.46
CA GLY A 589 -19.10 -18.93 10.92
C GLY A 589 -19.18 -19.18 9.42
N ALA A 590 -19.99 -18.41 8.67
CA ALA A 590 -19.91 -18.45 7.22
C ALA A 590 -18.62 -17.74 6.75
N PHE A 591 -17.91 -18.35 5.79
CA PHE A 591 -16.69 -17.81 5.21
C PHE A 591 -16.62 -18.05 3.70
N ARG A 592 -15.79 -17.26 3.03
CA ARG A 592 -15.36 -17.54 1.65
C ARG A 592 -13.86 -17.85 1.61
N PHE A 593 -13.48 -18.71 0.67
CA PHE A 593 -12.12 -18.88 0.17
C PHE A 593 -12.19 -18.77 -1.36
N VAL A 594 -12.09 -17.54 -1.86
CA VAL A 594 -12.24 -17.16 -3.27
C VAL A 594 -11.06 -16.29 -3.66
N PRO A 595 -9.92 -16.89 -4.04
CA PRO A 595 -8.71 -16.16 -4.38
C PRO A 595 -8.85 -15.32 -5.65
N HIS A 596 -8.29 -14.11 -5.62
CA HIS A 596 -8.06 -13.21 -6.73
C HIS A 596 -6.56 -13.14 -7.04
N PRO A 597 -6.01 -14.08 -7.80
CA PRO A 597 -4.57 -14.23 -7.96
C PRO A 597 -3.88 -13.09 -8.71
N GLY A 598 -4.60 -12.43 -9.63
CA GLY A 598 -3.99 -11.47 -10.53
C GLY A 598 -2.77 -12.06 -11.25
N ASP A 599 -1.64 -11.37 -11.18
CA ASP A 599 -0.36 -11.80 -11.77
C ASP A 599 0.49 -12.71 -10.84
N LEU A 600 0.04 -12.96 -9.60
CA LEU A 600 0.76 -13.77 -8.62
C LEU A 600 0.71 -15.28 -8.94
N THR A 601 1.73 -16.01 -8.49
CA THR A 601 1.81 -17.47 -8.63
C THR A 601 1.54 -18.23 -7.33
N HIS A 602 1.56 -17.53 -6.19
CA HIS A 602 1.36 -18.13 -4.87
C HIS A 602 0.86 -17.08 -3.87
N ALA A 603 -0.03 -17.51 -2.95
CA ALA A 603 -0.27 -16.84 -1.67
C ALA A 603 -0.63 -17.85 -0.59
N GLU A 604 -0.26 -17.52 0.66
CA GLU A 604 -0.67 -18.25 1.86
C GLU A 604 -0.92 -17.31 3.03
N GLY A 605 -1.74 -17.73 3.98
CA GLY A 605 -2.06 -16.92 5.13
C GLY A 605 -3.06 -17.56 6.07
N ARG A 606 -3.40 -16.78 7.09
CA ARG A 606 -4.35 -17.16 8.13
C ARG A 606 -5.25 -16.00 8.50
N ILE A 607 -6.52 -16.31 8.74
CA ILE A 607 -7.44 -15.43 9.47
C ILE A 607 -7.99 -16.15 10.69
N THR A 608 -8.28 -15.42 11.75
CA THR A 608 -8.86 -15.97 12.98
C THR A 608 -10.28 -15.46 13.13
N MET A 609 -11.26 -16.33 12.96
CA MET A 609 -12.68 -16.08 13.21
C MET A 609 -13.04 -16.42 14.66
N PRO A 610 -14.24 -16.03 15.17
CA PRO A 610 -14.70 -16.41 16.48
C PRO A 610 -14.72 -17.94 16.71
N GLN A 611 -14.92 -18.73 15.66
CA GLN A 611 -14.91 -20.18 15.66
C GLN A 611 -13.50 -20.80 15.68
N GLY A 612 -12.47 -20.02 15.34
CA GLY A 612 -11.08 -20.45 15.29
C GLY A 612 -10.36 -20.02 14.01
N ALA A 613 -9.13 -20.48 13.85
CA ALA A 613 -8.29 -20.09 12.71
C ALA A 613 -8.66 -20.84 11.42
N ILE A 614 -8.74 -20.10 10.32
CA ILE A 614 -8.75 -20.62 8.96
C ILE A 614 -7.36 -20.41 8.37
N ASN A 615 -6.73 -21.50 7.92
CA ASN A 615 -5.47 -21.44 7.18
C ASN A 615 -5.74 -21.76 5.72
N ALA A 616 -5.20 -20.95 4.83
CA ALA A 616 -5.40 -21.10 3.40
C ALA A 616 -4.10 -20.85 2.63
N SER A 617 -3.94 -21.56 1.52
CA SER A 617 -2.89 -21.27 0.54
C SER A 617 -3.35 -21.67 -0.85
N TRP A 618 -2.79 -21.02 -1.86
CA TRP A 618 -2.96 -21.42 -3.24
C TRP A 618 -1.67 -21.19 -4.03
N SER A 619 -1.54 -21.98 -5.10
CA SER A 619 -0.47 -21.83 -6.08
C SER A 619 -1.01 -22.11 -7.48
N ARG A 620 -0.41 -21.49 -8.49
CA ARG A 620 -0.73 -21.75 -9.89
C ARG A 620 0.53 -21.88 -10.74
N ASP A 621 0.45 -22.73 -11.75
CA ASP A 621 1.41 -22.76 -12.86
C ASP A 621 0.69 -22.33 -14.14
N PRO A 622 0.88 -21.07 -14.57
CA PRO A 622 0.23 -20.58 -15.79
C PRO A 622 0.66 -21.34 -17.07
N ALA A 623 1.90 -21.86 -17.11
CA ALA A 623 2.42 -22.59 -18.27
C ALA A 623 1.78 -23.98 -18.40
N ALA A 624 1.57 -24.66 -17.26
CA ALA A 624 0.91 -25.94 -17.21
C ALA A 624 -0.63 -25.85 -17.19
N GLY A 625 -1.19 -24.67 -16.99
CA GLY A 625 -2.64 -24.48 -16.82
C GLY A 625 -3.19 -25.22 -15.59
N THR A 626 -2.46 -25.15 -14.46
CA THR A 626 -2.82 -25.87 -13.22
C THR A 626 -2.94 -24.92 -12.03
N TYR A 627 -3.78 -25.31 -11.09
CA TYR A 627 -3.99 -24.61 -9.82
C TYR A 627 -4.07 -25.62 -8.69
N ALA A 628 -3.52 -25.28 -7.55
CA ALA A 628 -3.62 -26.06 -6.32
C ALA A 628 -3.90 -25.14 -5.14
N ALA A 629 -4.76 -25.58 -4.21
CA ALA A 629 -5.06 -24.84 -3.00
C ALA A 629 -5.22 -25.78 -1.80
N GLN A 630 -4.90 -25.26 -0.62
CA GLN A 630 -5.11 -25.91 0.66
C GLN A 630 -5.99 -25.03 1.52
N LEU A 631 -6.94 -25.62 2.20
CA LEU A 631 -7.83 -24.93 3.14
C LEU A 631 -8.00 -25.79 4.38
N THR A 632 -7.86 -25.19 5.56
CA THR A 632 -8.27 -25.81 6.82
C THR A 632 -9.19 -24.86 7.55
N SER A 633 -10.41 -25.32 7.90
CA SER A 633 -11.42 -24.53 8.60
C SER A 633 -11.87 -25.23 9.89
N PRO A 634 -12.12 -24.47 10.99
CA PRO A 634 -12.48 -25.01 12.28
C PRO A 634 -13.94 -25.51 12.33
N SER A 635 -14.27 -26.29 13.36
CA SER A 635 -15.66 -26.68 13.64
C SER A 635 -16.56 -25.47 13.85
N GLY A 636 -17.83 -25.58 13.45
CA GLY A 636 -18.78 -24.48 13.51
C GLY A 636 -18.72 -23.51 12.35
N THR A 637 -17.88 -23.75 11.34
CA THR A 637 -17.84 -22.95 10.12
C THR A 637 -18.58 -23.63 8.96
N SER A 638 -18.99 -22.84 7.98
CA SER A 638 -19.51 -23.30 6.68
C SER A 638 -19.05 -22.34 5.60
N GLY A 639 -18.51 -22.84 4.49
CA GLY A 639 -17.87 -21.98 3.52
C GLY A 639 -18.23 -22.25 2.07
N ARG A 640 -17.61 -21.44 1.21
CA ARG A 640 -17.49 -21.67 -0.23
C ARG A 640 -16.05 -21.53 -0.69
N ILE A 641 -15.68 -22.35 -1.68
CA ILE A 641 -14.35 -22.28 -2.31
C ILE A 641 -14.55 -21.84 -3.76
N GLY A 642 -13.88 -20.78 -4.19
CA GLY A 642 -13.80 -20.36 -5.59
C GLY A 642 -12.50 -20.84 -6.22
N VAL A 643 -12.61 -21.59 -7.32
CA VAL A 643 -11.46 -22.00 -8.14
C VAL A 643 -11.45 -21.12 -9.38
N PRO A 644 -10.44 -20.25 -9.59
CA PRO A 644 -10.41 -19.35 -10.73
C PRO A 644 -10.25 -20.16 -12.03
N THR A 645 -11.02 -19.78 -13.07
CA THR A 645 -10.96 -20.42 -14.39
C THR A 645 -9.91 -19.82 -15.31
N PHE A 646 -9.52 -18.58 -15.04
CA PHE A 646 -8.69 -17.75 -15.91
C PHE A 646 -9.20 -17.70 -17.36
N GLY A 647 -10.53 -17.59 -17.52
CA GLY A 647 -11.20 -17.52 -18.81
C GLY A 647 -11.40 -18.86 -19.54
N ALA A 648 -11.00 -20.00 -18.94
CA ALA A 648 -11.27 -21.30 -19.51
C ALA A 648 -12.75 -21.70 -19.33
N GLY A 649 -13.37 -22.18 -20.40
CA GLY A 649 -14.77 -22.64 -20.35
C GLY A 649 -14.94 -23.99 -19.64
N ASN A 650 -13.97 -24.89 -19.78
CA ASN A 650 -14.02 -26.26 -19.29
C ASN A 650 -12.78 -26.57 -18.44
N ILE A 651 -12.91 -26.49 -17.12
CA ILE A 651 -11.88 -26.92 -16.19
C ILE A 651 -12.33 -28.20 -15.47
N SER A 652 -11.36 -28.96 -15.00
CA SER A 652 -11.61 -30.07 -14.07
C SER A 652 -11.11 -29.71 -12.69
N VAL A 653 -11.98 -29.86 -11.66
CA VAL A 653 -11.63 -29.60 -10.26
C VAL A 653 -11.72 -30.87 -9.46
N SER A 654 -10.69 -31.16 -8.69
CA SER A 654 -10.66 -32.28 -7.74
C SER A 654 -10.51 -31.77 -6.31
N VAL A 655 -11.16 -32.43 -5.36
CA VAL A 655 -11.05 -32.20 -3.93
C VAL A 655 -10.61 -33.52 -3.25
N ASN A 656 -9.52 -33.46 -2.50
CA ASN A 656 -8.92 -34.61 -1.83
C ASN A 656 -8.74 -35.83 -2.78
N GLY A 657 -8.33 -35.52 -4.03
CA GLY A 657 -8.09 -36.54 -5.07
C GLY A 657 -9.33 -37.04 -5.82
N SER A 658 -10.52 -36.62 -5.45
CA SER A 658 -11.76 -36.95 -6.15
C SER A 658 -12.22 -35.82 -7.05
N VAL A 659 -12.56 -36.13 -8.32
CA VAL A 659 -13.11 -35.12 -9.25
C VAL A 659 -14.50 -34.69 -8.77
N VAL A 660 -14.67 -33.41 -8.49
CA VAL A 660 -15.94 -32.81 -8.03
C VAL A 660 -16.61 -31.93 -9.10
N TRP A 661 -15.84 -31.47 -10.08
CA TRP A 661 -16.35 -30.68 -11.20
C TRP A 661 -15.63 -31.04 -12.49
N SER A 662 -16.37 -31.38 -13.52
CA SER A 662 -15.81 -31.61 -14.86
C SER A 662 -16.91 -31.43 -15.92
N ASN A 663 -16.58 -30.85 -17.06
CA ASN A 663 -17.50 -30.63 -18.21
C ASN A 663 -18.83 -29.98 -17.81
N GLY A 664 -18.80 -29.00 -16.88
CA GLY A 664 -20.00 -28.28 -16.43
C GLY A 664 -20.89 -29.07 -15.45
N ALA A 665 -20.43 -30.20 -14.96
CA ALA A 665 -21.22 -31.07 -14.08
C ALA A 665 -20.55 -31.26 -12.71
N PHE A 666 -21.37 -31.19 -11.65
CA PHE A 666 -20.96 -31.45 -10.28
C PHE A 666 -21.08 -32.95 -9.94
N THR A 667 -20.07 -33.47 -9.29
CA THR A 667 -20.08 -34.80 -8.64
C THR A 667 -19.88 -34.61 -7.15
N ALA A 668 -20.79 -35.12 -6.33
CA ALA A 668 -20.74 -34.98 -4.87
C ALA A 668 -19.49 -35.60 -4.27
N ALA A 669 -18.89 -34.95 -3.29
CA ALA A 669 -17.75 -35.40 -2.50
C ALA A 669 -17.98 -35.11 -1.02
N PRO A 670 -17.33 -35.85 -0.10
CA PRO A 670 -17.42 -35.57 1.32
C PRO A 670 -17.09 -34.13 1.65
N GLY A 671 -17.99 -33.44 2.39
CA GLY A 671 -17.83 -32.06 2.80
C GLY A 671 -18.12 -31.00 1.75
N ILE A 672 -18.54 -31.35 0.53
CA ILE A 672 -18.95 -30.43 -0.54
C ILE A 672 -20.38 -30.79 -0.98
N SER A 673 -21.30 -29.85 -0.85
CA SER A 673 -22.73 -30.12 -1.14
C SER A 673 -23.20 -29.67 -2.54
N GLY A 674 -22.42 -28.82 -3.22
CA GLY A 674 -22.78 -28.31 -4.55
C GLY A 674 -21.62 -27.62 -5.26
N ALA A 675 -21.78 -27.42 -6.57
CA ALA A 675 -20.89 -26.57 -7.34
C ALA A 675 -21.67 -25.84 -8.47
N SER A 676 -21.14 -24.67 -8.85
CA SER A 676 -21.63 -23.86 -9.97
C SER A 676 -20.46 -23.12 -10.63
N GLN A 677 -20.65 -22.65 -11.86
CA GLN A 677 -19.65 -21.84 -12.59
C GLN A 677 -20.30 -20.56 -13.11
N ASP A 678 -19.58 -19.43 -13.02
CA ASP A 678 -20.03 -18.14 -13.55
C ASP A 678 -19.16 -17.57 -14.70
N GLY A 679 -18.19 -18.34 -15.17
CA GLY A 679 -17.21 -17.94 -16.19
C GLY A 679 -15.88 -17.45 -15.60
N THR A 680 -15.88 -16.86 -14.42
CA THR A 680 -14.65 -16.43 -13.70
C THR A 680 -14.19 -17.51 -12.74
N TYR A 681 -15.13 -18.18 -12.07
CA TYR A 681 -14.85 -19.18 -11.06
C TYR A 681 -15.73 -20.43 -11.25
N VAL A 682 -15.20 -21.57 -10.80
CA VAL A 682 -16.01 -22.69 -10.33
C VAL A 682 -16.13 -22.56 -8.81
N TYR A 683 -17.34 -22.37 -8.32
CA TYR A 683 -17.65 -22.31 -6.88
C TYR A 683 -18.06 -23.68 -6.35
N LEU A 684 -17.35 -24.14 -5.31
CA LEU A 684 -17.76 -25.27 -4.49
C LEU A 684 -18.52 -24.71 -3.28
N THR A 685 -19.75 -25.17 -3.04
CA THR A 685 -20.65 -24.60 -2.03
C THR A 685 -21.00 -25.61 -0.94
N GLY A 686 -21.41 -25.10 0.23
CA GLY A 686 -21.71 -25.90 1.41
C GLY A 686 -20.49 -26.68 1.90
N VAL A 687 -19.34 -26.01 1.91
CA VAL A 687 -18.07 -26.58 2.37
C VAL A 687 -18.13 -26.74 3.89
N ALA A 688 -18.14 -27.95 4.36
CA ALA A 688 -18.18 -28.28 5.78
C ALA A 688 -16.84 -27.98 6.47
N PRO A 689 -16.78 -27.92 7.82
CA PRO A 689 -15.51 -27.78 8.55
C PRO A 689 -14.56 -28.93 8.19
N GLY A 690 -13.27 -28.65 8.03
CA GLY A 690 -12.28 -29.67 7.73
C GLY A 690 -11.07 -29.20 6.96
N SER A 691 -10.30 -30.16 6.41
CA SER A 691 -9.12 -29.90 5.59
C SER A 691 -9.36 -30.36 4.15
N TYR A 692 -9.07 -29.47 3.21
CA TYR A 692 -9.32 -29.66 1.78
C TYR A 692 -8.06 -29.40 0.97
N SER A 693 -7.69 -30.35 0.11
CA SER A 693 -6.71 -30.15 -0.96
C SER A 693 -7.48 -30.07 -2.27
N VAL A 694 -7.45 -28.88 -2.87
CA VAL A 694 -8.15 -28.58 -4.13
C VAL A 694 -7.13 -28.51 -5.24
N THR A 695 -7.39 -29.20 -6.36
CA THR A 695 -6.56 -29.09 -7.57
C THR A 695 -7.45 -28.84 -8.78
N ALA A 696 -6.96 -28.04 -9.71
CA ALA A 696 -7.66 -27.82 -10.98
C ALA A 696 -6.70 -27.89 -12.17
N THR A 697 -7.23 -28.33 -13.31
CA THR A 697 -6.50 -28.46 -14.58
C THR A 697 -7.34 -27.94 -15.74
N GLY A 698 -6.70 -27.62 -16.85
CA GLY A 698 -7.38 -27.04 -18.00
C GLY A 698 -7.71 -25.57 -17.83
N LEU A 699 -7.02 -24.89 -16.92
CA LEU A 699 -7.18 -23.46 -16.69
C LEU A 699 -6.72 -22.67 -17.91
N GLY A 700 -7.37 -21.54 -18.14
CA GLY A 700 -6.89 -20.55 -19.10
C GLY A 700 -5.52 -20.02 -18.66
N ASN A 701 -4.75 -19.58 -19.65
CA ASN A 701 -3.62 -18.72 -19.38
C ASN A 701 -4.13 -17.29 -19.67
N PRO A 702 -4.57 -16.55 -18.63
CA PRO A 702 -4.96 -15.19 -18.88
C PRO A 702 -3.75 -14.49 -19.49
N THR A 703 -3.94 -13.85 -20.62
CA THR A 703 -2.99 -12.80 -21.04
C THR A 703 -2.97 -11.83 -19.87
N PRO A 704 -1.85 -11.61 -19.17
CA PRO A 704 -1.81 -10.59 -18.14
C PRO A 704 -2.33 -9.30 -18.78
N PRO A 705 -3.19 -8.52 -18.14
CA PRO A 705 -3.51 -7.20 -18.63
C PRO A 705 -2.16 -6.49 -18.78
N THR A 706 -2.00 -5.82 -19.88
CA THR A 706 -0.81 -5.06 -20.22
C THR A 706 -0.47 -4.16 -19.03
N PRO A 707 0.66 -4.37 -18.33
CA PRO A 707 1.10 -3.36 -17.37
C PRO A 707 1.15 -2.04 -18.14
N PRO A 708 0.59 -0.94 -17.66
CA PRO A 708 0.71 0.33 -18.33
C PRO A 708 2.20 0.57 -18.56
N GLY A 709 2.63 0.49 -19.82
CA GLY A 709 4.03 0.60 -20.19
C GLY A 709 4.57 1.93 -19.69
N THR A 710 5.85 1.96 -19.30
CA THR A 710 6.48 3.24 -18.96
C THR A 710 6.48 4.12 -20.23
N SER A 711 6.08 5.39 -20.08
CA SER A 711 5.82 6.32 -21.19
C SER A 711 7.05 6.71 -22.00
N ALA A 712 8.25 6.17 -21.71
CA ALA A 712 9.47 6.40 -22.48
C ALA A 712 10.44 5.22 -22.33
N LEU A 713 11.19 4.94 -23.42
CA LEU A 713 12.30 4.00 -23.34
C LEU A 713 13.43 4.60 -22.48
N ARG A 714 13.93 3.80 -21.55
CA ARG A 714 15.08 4.21 -20.72
C ARG A 714 16.32 4.43 -21.59
N ALA A 715 17.16 5.40 -21.23
CA ALA A 715 18.45 5.58 -21.87
C ALA A 715 19.34 4.32 -21.68
N GLY A 716 20.24 4.03 -22.65
CA GLY A 716 21.09 2.84 -22.61
C GLY A 716 20.43 1.56 -23.11
N PHE A 717 19.34 1.67 -23.83
CA PHE A 717 18.72 0.57 -24.54
C PHE A 717 18.87 0.73 -26.05
N THR A 718 19.36 -0.31 -26.72
CA THR A 718 19.52 -0.35 -28.17
C THR A 718 18.55 -1.33 -28.81
N ARG A 719 18.00 -0.98 -29.99
CA ARG A 719 17.09 -1.85 -30.72
C ARG A 719 17.78 -3.16 -31.14
N CYS A 720 17.17 -4.29 -30.81
CA CYS A 720 17.69 -5.62 -31.14
C CYS A 720 16.78 -6.40 -32.07
N ALA A 721 15.48 -6.13 -32.13
CA ALA A 721 14.55 -6.78 -33.06
C ALA A 721 13.29 -5.93 -33.28
N GLY A 722 12.65 -6.10 -34.45
CA GLY A 722 11.28 -5.66 -34.69
C GLY A 722 10.27 -6.66 -34.13
N GLU A 723 9.01 -6.28 -34.10
CA GLU A 723 7.90 -7.14 -33.66
C GLU A 723 7.85 -8.43 -34.46
N GLY A 724 7.68 -9.57 -33.80
CA GLY A 724 7.74 -10.91 -34.36
C GLY A 724 9.17 -11.46 -34.60
N GLY A 725 10.23 -10.66 -34.44
CA GLY A 725 11.62 -11.07 -34.54
C GLY A 725 12.18 -11.68 -33.25
N SER A 726 13.46 -12.03 -33.24
CA SER A 726 14.18 -12.54 -32.06
C SER A 726 15.30 -11.59 -31.64
N CYS A 727 15.29 -11.13 -30.42
CA CYS A 727 16.31 -10.30 -29.77
C CYS A 727 17.34 -11.21 -29.10
N GLY A 728 18.52 -11.39 -29.71
CA GLY A 728 19.60 -12.23 -29.18
C GLY A 728 20.76 -11.40 -28.63
N PHE A 729 21.32 -11.83 -27.48
CA PHE A 729 22.45 -11.18 -26.80
C PHE A 729 23.20 -12.21 -25.93
N SER A 730 24.32 -11.82 -25.35
CA SER A 730 25.08 -12.66 -24.43
C SER A 730 24.77 -12.35 -22.99
N GLY A 731 24.68 -13.37 -22.14
CA GLY A 731 24.43 -13.24 -20.69
C GLY A 731 22.99 -12.87 -20.34
N THR A 732 22.76 -12.40 -19.12
CA THR A 732 21.47 -11.94 -18.62
C THR A 732 21.38 -10.42 -18.74
N ARG A 733 20.32 -9.90 -19.41
CA ARG A 733 20.09 -8.47 -19.62
C ARG A 733 18.61 -8.12 -19.52
N VAL A 734 18.33 -6.85 -19.22
CA VAL A 734 16.96 -6.33 -19.34
C VAL A 734 16.65 -6.06 -20.81
N VAL A 735 15.50 -6.51 -21.27
CA VAL A 735 14.95 -6.23 -22.60
C VAL A 735 13.65 -5.45 -22.45
N ALA A 736 13.52 -4.33 -23.18
CA ALA A 736 12.30 -3.55 -23.29
C ALA A 736 11.58 -3.91 -24.60
N TYR A 737 10.25 -4.03 -24.56
CA TYR A 737 9.40 -4.24 -25.73
C TYR A 737 8.30 -3.19 -25.78
N GLY A 738 8.13 -2.52 -26.93
CA GLY A 738 7.12 -1.49 -27.07
C GLY A 738 7.34 -0.51 -28.21
N ALA A 739 6.49 0.56 -28.20
CA ALA A 739 6.56 1.71 -29.10
C ALA A 739 5.92 2.92 -28.40
N GLY A 740 6.73 3.81 -27.80
CA GLY A 740 6.25 4.95 -27.01
C GLY A 740 5.81 4.58 -25.61
N SER A 741 5.42 3.34 -25.37
CA SER A 741 5.16 2.70 -24.08
C SER A 741 5.83 1.33 -24.07
N TYR A 742 6.48 0.92 -22.96
CA TYR A 742 7.38 -0.22 -22.92
C TYR A 742 7.17 -1.10 -21.70
N THR A 743 7.23 -2.42 -21.94
CA THR A 743 7.35 -3.44 -20.89
C THR A 743 8.79 -3.91 -20.82
N TYR A 744 9.33 -4.09 -19.61
CA TYR A 744 10.70 -4.50 -19.33
C TYR A 744 10.72 -5.90 -18.74
N LYS A 745 11.68 -6.74 -19.22
CA LYS A 745 11.85 -8.11 -18.73
C LYS A 745 13.33 -8.46 -18.65
N THR A 746 13.76 -9.10 -17.57
CA THR A 746 15.10 -9.68 -17.45
C THR A 746 15.14 -11.03 -18.18
N VAL A 747 16.09 -11.21 -19.09
CA VAL A 747 16.19 -12.35 -20.01
C VAL A 747 17.63 -12.82 -20.11
N THR A 748 17.85 -14.12 -20.24
CA THR A 748 19.17 -14.72 -20.51
C THR A 748 19.24 -15.22 -21.94
N GLY A 749 20.21 -14.74 -22.70
CA GLY A 749 20.56 -15.20 -24.07
C GLY A 749 19.68 -14.63 -25.18
N SER A 750 18.35 -14.88 -25.18
CA SER A 750 17.47 -14.38 -26.24
C SER A 750 16.00 -14.41 -25.86
N THR A 751 15.18 -13.57 -26.53
CA THR A 751 13.73 -13.57 -26.38
C THR A 751 13.04 -13.24 -27.70
N ALA A 752 11.87 -13.82 -27.95
CA ALA A 752 11.02 -13.40 -29.06
C ALA A 752 10.40 -12.02 -28.77
N CYS A 753 10.38 -11.17 -29.76
CA CYS A 753 9.86 -9.81 -29.69
C CYS A 753 8.35 -9.81 -29.96
N THR A 754 7.57 -10.37 -29.07
CA THR A 754 6.12 -10.56 -29.21
C THR A 754 5.37 -10.20 -27.94
N ASN A 755 4.09 -9.85 -28.09
CA ASN A 755 3.20 -9.61 -26.94
C ASN A 755 3.21 -10.78 -25.94
N ALA A 756 3.20 -12.02 -26.44
CA ALA A 756 3.25 -13.21 -25.60
C ALA A 756 4.53 -13.33 -24.75
N SER A 757 5.68 -12.96 -25.32
CA SER A 757 6.97 -13.04 -24.61
C SER A 757 7.12 -12.01 -23.49
N PHE A 758 6.38 -10.90 -23.58
CA PHE A 758 6.44 -9.78 -22.63
C PHE A 758 5.17 -9.63 -21.75
N GLY A 759 4.27 -10.63 -21.81
CA GLY A 759 3.11 -10.68 -20.95
C GLY A 759 1.97 -9.72 -21.32
N GLY A 760 1.98 -9.18 -22.56
CA GLY A 760 0.91 -8.28 -23.03
C GLY A 760 1.36 -7.33 -24.14
N ASP A 761 0.43 -6.46 -24.55
CA ASP A 761 0.65 -5.42 -25.56
C ASP A 761 0.91 -4.06 -24.90
N PRO A 762 2.20 -3.60 -24.78
CA PRO A 762 2.50 -2.32 -24.13
C PRO A 762 2.10 -1.10 -24.95
N ALA A 763 1.74 -1.27 -26.21
CA ALA A 763 1.44 -0.19 -27.14
C ALA A 763 0.44 -0.66 -28.20
N ALA A 764 -0.83 -0.77 -27.81
CA ALA A 764 -1.91 -1.28 -28.67
C ALA A 764 -2.02 -0.49 -29.99
N ASN A 765 -2.22 -1.21 -31.09
CA ASN A 765 -2.31 -0.68 -32.46
C ASN A 765 -1.03 -0.01 -32.99
N LEU A 766 0.10 -0.16 -32.28
CA LEU A 766 1.42 0.28 -32.76
C LEU A 766 2.31 -0.94 -33.12
N VAL A 767 3.11 -0.81 -34.17
CA VAL A 767 4.17 -1.78 -34.47
C VAL A 767 5.32 -1.55 -33.49
N LYS A 768 5.66 -2.57 -32.74
CA LYS A 768 6.60 -2.52 -31.61
C LYS A 768 8.00 -3.00 -32.01
N SER A 769 8.95 -2.75 -31.15
CA SER A 769 10.31 -3.28 -31.27
C SER A 769 10.83 -3.72 -29.91
N CYS A 770 11.81 -4.62 -29.91
CA CYS A 770 12.58 -4.95 -28.72
C CYS A 770 13.86 -4.12 -28.67
N TYR A 771 14.24 -3.74 -27.46
CA TYR A 771 15.45 -3.00 -27.15
C TYR A 771 16.16 -3.69 -25.98
N VAL A 772 17.45 -3.98 -26.12
CA VAL A 772 18.25 -4.62 -25.09
C VAL A 772 19.10 -3.58 -24.36
N ALA A 773 19.17 -3.67 -23.04
CA ALA A 773 20.05 -2.83 -22.23
C ALA A 773 21.52 -3.02 -22.63
N GLU A 774 22.32 -1.96 -22.63
CA GLU A 774 23.77 -2.03 -22.76
C GLU A 774 24.39 -2.87 -21.64
N ALA A 775 25.51 -3.53 -21.94
CA ALA A 775 26.22 -4.28 -20.90
C ALA A 775 26.96 -3.34 -19.94
N GLY A 776 26.99 -3.68 -18.66
CA GLY A 776 27.70 -2.91 -17.64
C GLY A 776 26.81 -1.88 -16.93
N GLY A 777 27.33 -0.67 -16.68
CA GLY A 777 26.68 0.38 -15.89
C GLY A 777 25.64 1.20 -16.64
N PRO A 778 24.97 2.14 -15.92
CA PRO A 778 24.07 3.08 -16.59
C PRO A 778 24.83 3.99 -17.56
N PRO A 779 24.16 4.52 -18.61
CA PRO A 779 24.82 5.38 -19.61
C PRO A 779 25.53 6.58 -19.00
N GLY A 780 26.80 6.75 -19.33
CA GLY A 780 27.63 7.85 -18.82
C GLY A 780 28.19 7.66 -17.41
N TYR A 781 27.79 6.61 -16.71
CA TYR A 781 28.36 6.27 -15.39
C TYR A 781 29.71 5.53 -15.54
N THR A 782 30.60 5.73 -14.56
CA THR A 782 31.92 5.05 -14.52
C THR A 782 31.96 4.09 -13.35
N VAL A 783 32.50 2.87 -13.58
CA VAL A 783 32.66 1.90 -12.49
C VAL A 783 33.63 2.44 -11.42
N CYS A 784 33.24 2.31 -10.15
CA CYS A 784 34.07 2.71 -9.00
C CYS A 784 34.51 1.53 -8.14
N ALA A 785 33.70 0.46 -8.09
CA ALA A 785 34.02 -0.75 -7.36
C ALA A 785 33.24 -1.96 -7.90
N ALA A 786 33.82 -3.15 -7.79
CA ALA A 786 33.12 -4.41 -8.01
C ALA A 786 32.23 -4.76 -6.81
N GLU A 787 31.34 -5.72 -6.98
CA GLU A 787 30.51 -6.28 -5.90
C GLU A 787 31.40 -6.74 -4.72
N ASN A 788 30.96 -6.45 -3.51
CA ASN A 788 31.63 -6.68 -2.24
C ASN A 788 32.91 -5.84 -2.00
N ALA A 789 33.16 -4.79 -2.78
CA ALA A 789 34.22 -3.83 -2.55
C ALA A 789 33.65 -2.44 -2.21
N ALA A 790 34.46 -1.56 -1.61
CA ALA A 790 34.06 -0.21 -1.27
C ALA A 790 34.27 0.74 -2.47
N CYS A 791 33.24 1.51 -2.82
CA CYS A 791 33.33 2.59 -3.80
C CYS A 791 33.65 3.92 -3.10
N SER A 792 34.78 4.53 -3.45
CA SER A 792 35.12 5.87 -2.97
C SER A 792 34.35 6.94 -3.74
N VAL A 793 33.54 7.74 -3.04
CA VAL A 793 32.77 8.84 -3.61
C VAL A 793 33.47 10.16 -3.21
N PRO A 794 34.33 10.72 -4.08
CA PRO A 794 35.16 11.85 -3.66
C PRO A 794 34.38 13.17 -3.60
N GLY A 795 34.47 13.84 -2.46
CA GLY A 795 34.28 15.26 -2.28
C GLY A 795 32.85 15.82 -2.26
N TYR A 796 31.86 15.17 -2.87
CA TYR A 796 30.50 15.67 -3.07
C TYR A 796 29.48 14.56 -3.04
N ASN A 797 28.22 14.90 -2.74
CA ASN A 797 27.10 13.99 -2.88
C ASN A 797 26.95 13.52 -4.33
N ARG A 798 26.82 12.21 -4.53
CA ARG A 798 26.61 11.58 -5.84
C ARG A 798 25.57 10.48 -5.78
N ASN A 799 24.75 10.38 -6.80
CA ASN A 799 23.76 9.29 -6.92
C ASN A 799 24.46 8.04 -7.48
N VAL A 800 25.01 7.24 -6.60
CA VAL A 800 25.75 6.01 -6.94
C VAL A 800 24.76 4.96 -7.42
N ALA A 801 25.06 4.33 -8.57
CA ALA A 801 24.29 3.20 -9.09
C ALA A 801 24.97 1.88 -8.71
N TYR A 802 24.22 0.89 -8.25
CA TYR A 802 24.67 -0.47 -7.99
C TYR A 802 23.84 -1.46 -8.81
N GLY A 803 24.48 -2.33 -9.59
CA GLY A 803 23.77 -3.28 -10.43
C GLY A 803 24.55 -3.69 -11.69
N ALA A 804 23.84 -4.20 -12.69
CA ALA A 804 24.37 -4.58 -13.99
C ALA A 804 23.29 -4.62 -15.07
N ASN A 805 23.71 -4.43 -16.33
CA ASN A 805 22.97 -4.83 -17.53
C ASN A 805 21.54 -4.26 -17.66
N GLY A 806 21.31 -3.05 -17.16
CA GLY A 806 20.02 -2.35 -17.23
C GLY A 806 19.18 -2.45 -15.98
N SER A 807 19.63 -3.16 -14.94
CA SER A 807 18.98 -3.26 -13.63
C SER A 807 19.87 -2.66 -12.54
N PHE A 808 19.42 -1.58 -11.91
CA PHE A 808 20.22 -0.81 -10.95
C PHE A 808 19.39 -0.30 -9.80
N SER A 809 19.98 -0.33 -8.59
CA SER A 809 19.55 0.45 -7.42
C SER A 809 20.41 1.71 -7.32
N TYR A 810 19.81 2.81 -6.84
CA TYR A 810 20.49 4.11 -6.77
C TYR A 810 20.45 4.67 -5.34
N GLN A 811 21.55 5.29 -4.93
CA GLN A 811 21.63 5.95 -3.61
C GLN A 811 22.53 7.19 -3.69
N VAL A 812 22.01 8.32 -3.14
CA VAL A 812 22.81 9.54 -2.97
C VAL A 812 23.70 9.39 -1.75
N THR A 813 25.02 9.48 -1.93
CA THR A 813 26.01 9.32 -0.85
C THR A 813 27.27 10.13 -1.14
N ASN A 814 28.09 10.34 -0.10
CA ASN A 814 29.44 10.89 -0.20
C ASN A 814 30.42 10.05 0.65
N GLY A 815 31.74 10.24 0.46
CA GLY A 815 32.78 9.52 1.20
C GLY A 815 33.06 8.13 0.66
N SER A 816 32.56 7.08 1.26
CA SER A 816 32.70 5.69 0.82
C SER A 816 31.41 4.92 1.01
N VAL A 817 31.07 4.05 0.06
CA VAL A 817 29.90 3.20 0.11
C VAL A 817 30.25 1.76 -0.28
N ASP A 818 29.76 0.79 0.50
CA ASP A 818 29.97 -0.63 0.22
C ASP A 818 29.05 -1.11 -0.90
N CYS A 819 29.63 -1.66 -1.97
CA CYS A 819 28.92 -2.17 -3.14
C CYS A 819 28.37 -3.57 -2.88
N THR A 820 27.36 -3.69 -2.04
CA THR A 820 26.80 -4.97 -1.60
C THR A 820 25.29 -5.02 -1.76
N ASN A 821 24.73 -6.24 -1.92
CA ASN A 821 23.29 -6.46 -1.87
C ASN A 821 22.68 -6.03 -0.52
N THR A 822 23.43 -6.10 0.56
CA THR A 822 23.00 -5.64 1.89
C THR A 822 22.79 -4.12 1.92
N HIS A 823 23.61 -3.37 1.16
CA HIS A 823 23.54 -1.91 1.16
C HIS A 823 22.51 -1.34 0.15
N PHE A 824 22.48 -1.94 -1.07
CA PHE A 824 21.66 -1.42 -2.19
C PHE A 824 20.44 -2.27 -2.52
N GLY A 825 20.25 -3.42 -1.88
CA GLY A 825 19.35 -4.48 -2.34
C GLY A 825 19.98 -5.28 -3.49
N ASP A 826 19.28 -6.30 -3.99
CA ASP A 826 19.71 -7.07 -5.16
C ASP A 826 18.94 -6.65 -6.42
N PRO A 827 19.46 -5.74 -7.25
CA PRO A 827 18.75 -5.29 -8.43
C PRO A 827 18.70 -6.34 -9.56
N VAL A 828 19.57 -7.35 -9.54
CA VAL A 828 19.60 -8.44 -10.54
C VAL A 828 20.25 -9.69 -9.93
N ASP A 829 19.43 -10.65 -9.55
CA ASP A 829 19.89 -11.91 -8.94
C ASP A 829 20.77 -12.74 -9.88
N GLY A 830 21.78 -13.43 -9.31
CA GLY A 830 22.69 -14.33 -10.03
C GLY A 830 23.62 -13.66 -11.04
N VAL A 831 23.69 -12.33 -11.07
CA VAL A 831 24.60 -11.57 -11.94
C VAL A 831 25.60 -10.77 -11.11
N ALA A 832 26.90 -10.87 -11.41
CA ALA A 832 27.90 -10.02 -10.76
C ALA A 832 27.63 -8.53 -11.04
N LYS A 833 27.60 -7.76 -9.98
CA LYS A 833 27.25 -6.33 -9.97
C LYS A 833 28.47 -5.46 -9.76
N SER A 834 28.31 -4.18 -9.96
CA SER A 834 29.33 -3.16 -9.64
C SER A 834 28.65 -1.87 -9.19
N CYS A 835 29.38 -1.03 -8.47
CA CYS A 835 28.99 0.35 -8.24
C CYS A 835 29.55 1.27 -9.32
N TYR A 836 28.76 2.29 -9.63
CA TYR A 836 29.09 3.25 -10.66
C TYR A 836 28.83 4.67 -10.19
N LEU A 837 29.75 5.58 -10.50
CA LEU A 837 29.62 7.01 -10.24
C LEU A 837 28.96 7.71 -11.44
N PRO A 838 28.03 8.64 -11.18
CA PRO A 838 27.35 9.40 -12.21
C PRO A 838 28.30 10.41 -12.90
N PRO A 839 27.99 10.82 -14.16
CA PRO A 839 28.66 11.95 -14.79
C PRO A 839 28.27 13.27 -14.07
N SER A 840 29.10 14.31 -14.27
CA SER A 840 28.83 15.66 -13.74
C SER A 840 27.78 16.44 -14.55
N GLY A 841 27.34 15.92 -15.70
CA GLY A 841 26.38 16.58 -16.59
C GLY A 841 24.92 16.29 -16.28
N GLY A 842 24.04 16.65 -17.20
CA GLY A 842 22.59 16.45 -17.10
C GLY A 842 22.16 14.97 -17.19
N PRO A 843 20.84 14.71 -17.13
CA PRO A 843 20.31 13.37 -17.28
C PRO A 843 20.72 12.73 -18.61
N ALA A 844 20.88 11.39 -18.63
CA ALA A 844 21.14 10.65 -19.87
C ALA A 844 19.93 10.76 -20.83
N GLY A 845 20.18 10.67 -22.17
CA GLY A 845 19.11 10.66 -23.16
C GLY A 845 18.84 11.99 -23.88
N GLY A 846 19.88 12.79 -24.13
CA GLY A 846 19.79 13.98 -24.98
C GLY A 846 19.33 15.27 -24.27
N TRP A 847 19.52 15.32 -22.98
CA TRP A 847 19.27 16.54 -22.19
C TRP A 847 20.43 17.53 -22.33
N THR A 848 20.11 18.80 -22.49
CA THR A 848 21.06 19.92 -22.58
C THR A 848 20.76 20.97 -21.52
N GLN A 849 21.79 21.52 -20.90
CA GLN A 849 21.65 22.55 -19.89
C GLN A 849 21.02 23.81 -20.50
N CYS A 850 19.93 24.31 -19.88
CA CYS A 850 19.25 25.55 -20.26
C CYS A 850 19.54 26.70 -19.29
N ALA A 851 19.84 26.39 -18.01
CA ALA A 851 20.22 27.39 -17.01
C ALA A 851 21.08 26.77 -15.90
N ALA A 852 21.96 27.57 -15.30
CA ALA A 852 22.56 27.23 -14.01
C ALA A 852 21.57 27.49 -12.85
N GLN A 853 21.88 26.98 -11.67
CA GLN A 853 21.12 27.24 -10.46
C GLN A 853 20.89 28.75 -10.26
N ASN A 854 19.69 29.12 -9.86
CA ASN A 854 19.20 30.51 -9.72
C ASN A 854 19.05 31.29 -11.04
N GLY A 855 19.25 30.66 -12.20
CA GLY A 855 18.96 31.23 -13.53
C GLY A 855 17.52 30.95 -13.98
N THR A 856 17.14 31.39 -15.17
CA THR A 856 15.87 31.10 -15.80
C THR A 856 16.08 30.17 -16.98
N CYS A 857 15.43 29.02 -16.96
CA CYS A 857 15.43 28.07 -18.07
C CYS A 857 14.28 28.41 -19.01
N SER A 858 14.60 28.75 -20.27
CA SER A 858 13.55 28.97 -21.26
C SER A 858 12.95 27.65 -21.70
N ALA A 859 11.66 27.49 -21.46
CA ALA A 859 10.91 26.30 -21.78
C ALA A 859 9.51 26.63 -22.32
N ALA A 860 9.04 25.81 -23.26
CA ALA A 860 7.66 25.91 -23.73
C ALA A 860 6.70 25.26 -22.72
N ALA A 861 5.46 25.79 -22.63
CA ALA A 861 4.43 25.17 -21.83
C ALA A 861 4.22 23.69 -22.28
N GLY A 862 4.21 22.76 -21.32
CA GLY A 862 4.17 21.32 -21.59
C GLY A 862 5.53 20.62 -21.76
N GLN A 863 6.64 21.34 -21.86
CA GLN A 863 7.98 20.77 -22.01
C GLN A 863 8.49 20.23 -20.66
N PRO A 864 9.10 19.02 -20.57
CA PRO A 864 9.78 18.58 -19.37
C PRO A 864 11.10 19.37 -19.16
N VAL A 865 11.35 19.78 -17.94
CA VAL A 865 12.58 20.42 -17.46
C VAL A 865 13.12 19.60 -16.30
N ALA A 866 14.37 19.14 -16.37
CA ALA A 866 15.04 18.45 -15.28
C ALA A 866 15.96 19.42 -14.53
N TYR A 867 15.99 19.32 -13.19
CA TYR A 867 16.84 20.10 -12.30
C TYR A 867 17.64 19.17 -11.39
N GLY A 868 18.95 19.38 -11.29
CA GLY A 868 19.80 18.56 -10.43
C GLY A 868 21.24 18.54 -10.86
N ALA A 869 22.00 17.58 -10.31
CA ALA A 869 23.41 17.33 -10.60
C ALA A 869 23.77 15.89 -10.25
N PHE A 870 24.94 15.42 -10.73
CA PHE A 870 25.57 14.16 -10.29
C PHE A 870 24.64 12.95 -10.26
N GLY A 871 23.78 12.80 -11.25
CA GLY A 871 22.87 11.65 -11.38
C GLY A 871 21.56 11.76 -10.58
N ALA A 872 21.38 12.78 -9.75
CA ALA A 872 20.15 13.06 -9.02
C ALA A 872 19.39 14.24 -9.65
N PHE A 873 18.18 13.97 -10.18
CA PHE A 873 17.39 14.96 -10.90
C PHE A 873 15.91 14.85 -10.58
N THR A 874 15.26 16.01 -10.39
CA THR A 874 13.79 16.14 -10.40
C THR A 874 13.33 16.68 -11.73
N THR A 875 12.28 16.14 -12.32
CA THR A 875 11.72 16.59 -13.61
C THR A 875 10.31 17.17 -13.40
N VAL A 876 10.09 18.38 -13.89
CA VAL A 876 8.80 19.08 -13.82
C VAL A 876 8.35 19.46 -15.23
N THR A 877 7.04 19.43 -15.49
CA THR A 877 6.46 19.92 -16.75
C THR A 877 6.30 21.43 -16.68
N ALA A 878 6.97 22.14 -17.60
CA ALA A 878 6.95 23.60 -17.65
C ALA A 878 5.57 24.17 -18.01
N THR A 879 5.21 25.28 -17.41
CA THR A 879 4.07 26.12 -17.81
C THR A 879 4.50 27.34 -18.65
N GLY A 880 5.78 27.45 -18.93
CA GLY A 880 6.50 28.54 -19.58
C GLY A 880 7.95 28.56 -19.09
N ASP A 881 8.64 29.67 -19.21
CA ASP A 881 9.99 29.83 -18.66
C ASP A 881 10.00 29.53 -17.13
N MET A 882 11.00 28.77 -16.67
CA MET A 882 11.06 28.27 -15.29
C MET A 882 12.28 28.80 -14.54
N ALA A 883 12.08 29.23 -13.29
CA ALA A 883 13.19 29.53 -12.40
C ALA A 883 13.91 28.22 -11.99
N CYS A 884 15.22 28.17 -12.20
CA CYS A 884 16.06 27.01 -11.91
C CYS A 884 16.49 26.99 -10.45
N THR A 885 15.57 26.71 -9.54
CA THR A 885 15.77 26.82 -8.09
C THR A 885 15.21 25.64 -7.32
N ASP A 886 15.76 25.39 -6.12
CA ASP A 886 15.22 24.37 -5.20
C ASP A 886 13.75 24.65 -4.83
N ALA A 887 13.32 25.92 -4.82
CA ALA A 887 11.92 26.28 -4.57
C ALA A 887 10.97 25.81 -5.70
N THR A 888 11.47 25.74 -6.94
CA THR A 888 10.67 25.32 -8.11
C THR A 888 10.63 23.82 -8.29
N PHE A 889 11.74 23.13 -8.00
CA PHE A 889 11.93 21.70 -8.33
C PHE A 889 12.07 20.80 -7.11
N GLY A 890 12.20 21.32 -5.90
CA GLY A 890 12.75 20.64 -4.75
C GLY A 890 14.29 20.55 -4.82
N ASP A 891 14.92 19.99 -3.80
CA ASP A 891 16.37 19.79 -3.77
C ASP A 891 16.71 18.30 -3.99
N PRO A 892 17.02 17.87 -5.24
CA PRO A 892 17.31 16.47 -5.54
C PRO A 892 18.68 16.01 -5.04
N ILE A 893 19.60 16.95 -4.70
CA ILE A 893 20.93 16.65 -4.21
C ILE A 893 21.42 17.79 -3.29
N PRO A 894 21.11 17.72 -1.98
CA PRO A 894 21.44 18.77 -1.02
C PRO A 894 22.93 19.10 -0.97
N GLY A 895 23.23 20.38 -0.86
CA GLY A 895 24.61 20.87 -0.74
C GLY A 895 25.40 20.99 -2.04
N GLU A 896 24.84 20.54 -3.17
CA GLU A 896 25.50 20.59 -4.48
C GLU A 896 24.95 21.70 -5.37
N SER A 897 25.82 22.27 -6.22
CA SER A 897 25.39 23.18 -7.26
C SER A 897 24.66 22.44 -8.36
N LYS A 898 23.47 22.86 -8.68
CA LYS A 898 22.56 22.25 -9.64
C LYS A 898 22.43 23.06 -10.93
N ALA A 899 21.79 22.47 -11.93
CA ALA A 899 21.42 23.16 -13.16
C ALA A 899 20.10 22.63 -13.70
N CYS A 900 19.44 23.41 -14.54
CA CYS A 900 18.28 22.98 -15.29
C CYS A 900 18.67 22.47 -16.67
N TYR A 901 17.94 21.49 -17.13
CA TYR A 901 18.16 20.82 -18.41
C TYR A 901 16.84 20.64 -19.14
N THR A 902 16.87 20.81 -20.47
CA THR A 902 15.76 20.51 -21.38
C THR A 902 16.18 19.45 -22.38
N VAL A 903 15.22 18.65 -22.84
CA VAL A 903 15.48 17.63 -23.86
C VAL A 903 15.26 18.19 -25.25
N SER A 904 16.18 17.89 -26.17
CA SER A 904 16.09 18.20 -27.61
C SER A 904 16.28 16.92 -28.41
N GLY A 905 15.71 16.86 -29.62
CA GLY A 905 15.80 15.67 -30.48
C GLY A 905 14.63 14.72 -30.34
N GLY A 906 14.70 13.52 -30.96
CA GLY A 906 13.67 12.49 -30.90
C GLY A 906 13.67 11.72 -29.58
N PRO A 907 12.61 10.97 -29.29
CA PRO A 907 12.58 10.15 -28.08
C PRO A 907 13.62 9.02 -28.16
N VAL A 908 14.05 8.54 -27.00
CA VAL A 908 14.99 7.40 -26.91
C VAL A 908 14.44 6.22 -27.72
N GLY A 909 15.26 5.59 -28.52
CA GLY A 909 14.87 4.53 -29.48
C GLY A 909 14.34 5.02 -30.84
N TYR A 910 14.16 6.34 -31.01
CA TYR A 910 13.73 6.97 -32.29
C TYR A 910 14.72 8.07 -32.70
N GLY A 911 15.97 7.65 -32.95
CA GLY A 911 17.08 8.58 -33.21
C GLY A 911 17.12 9.21 -34.61
N THR A 912 16.31 8.73 -35.54
CA THR A 912 16.37 9.20 -36.95
C THR A 912 15.24 10.19 -37.20
N THR A 913 15.54 11.47 -37.38
CA THR A 913 14.59 12.46 -37.89
C THR A 913 14.33 12.17 -39.38
N CYS A 914 13.09 11.81 -39.74
CA CYS A 914 12.72 11.47 -41.11
C CYS A 914 11.98 12.61 -41.84
N ALA A 915 11.33 13.52 -41.07
CA ALA A 915 10.68 14.70 -41.64
C ALA A 915 10.52 15.80 -40.58
N VAL A 916 10.44 17.06 -41.00
CA VAL A 916 9.96 18.14 -40.15
C VAL A 916 8.46 18.37 -40.35
N GLU A 917 7.83 19.11 -39.46
CA GLU A 917 6.38 19.40 -39.54
C GLU A 917 5.98 19.97 -40.89
N ALA A 918 4.90 19.45 -41.45
CA ALA A 918 4.33 19.69 -42.79
C ALA A 918 5.00 18.90 -43.96
N ASP A 919 6.12 18.21 -43.73
CA ASP A 919 6.73 17.32 -44.69
C ASP A 919 6.22 15.87 -44.58
N THR A 920 6.70 14.97 -45.44
CA THR A 920 6.37 13.53 -45.41
C THR A 920 7.57 12.70 -45.03
N CYS A 921 7.41 11.89 -43.96
CA CYS A 921 8.39 10.90 -43.55
C CYS A 921 8.29 9.65 -44.42
N ALA A 922 9.27 9.42 -45.28
CA ALA A 922 9.26 8.30 -46.24
C ALA A 922 9.94 7.07 -45.63
N PHE A 923 9.33 5.90 -45.77
CA PHE A 923 9.87 4.60 -45.36
C PHE A 923 9.13 3.48 -46.09
N THR A 924 9.62 2.24 -45.99
CA THR A 924 9.01 1.05 -46.57
C THR A 924 8.37 0.17 -45.48
N GLY A 925 7.29 -0.56 -45.81
CA GLY A 925 6.60 -1.44 -44.87
C GLY A 925 5.77 -0.67 -43.84
N VAL A 926 5.45 -1.33 -42.73
CA VAL A 926 4.72 -0.73 -41.62
C VAL A 926 5.71 -0.32 -40.53
N GLN A 927 5.68 0.95 -40.12
CA GLN A 927 6.53 1.46 -39.03
C GLN A 927 5.76 2.38 -38.11
N THR A 928 6.11 2.37 -36.80
CA THR A 928 5.64 3.36 -35.84
C THR A 928 6.52 4.60 -35.93
N VAL A 929 5.89 5.75 -36.14
CA VAL A 929 6.51 7.07 -36.23
C VAL A 929 6.21 7.82 -34.95
N ALA A 930 7.22 8.46 -34.33
CA ALA A 930 7.05 9.40 -33.24
C ALA A 930 6.95 10.82 -33.83
N TYR A 931 5.89 11.57 -33.49
CA TYR A 931 5.67 12.96 -33.90
C TYR A 931 5.68 13.88 -32.68
N GLY A 932 6.54 14.89 -32.68
CA GLY A 932 6.63 15.82 -31.56
C GLY A 932 7.95 16.59 -31.49
N ALA A 933 8.19 17.22 -30.35
CA ALA A 933 9.39 17.99 -30.06
C ALA A 933 9.65 18.05 -28.54
N ARG A 934 10.89 18.32 -28.14
CA ARG A 934 11.26 18.74 -26.78
C ARG A 934 10.72 17.83 -25.67
N GLY A 935 10.77 16.50 -25.88
CA GLY A 935 10.33 15.50 -24.89
C GLY A 935 8.83 15.19 -24.90
N ARG A 936 8.05 15.78 -25.79
CA ARG A 936 6.62 15.50 -25.96
C ARG A 936 6.35 14.89 -27.32
N TYR A 937 5.84 13.66 -27.36
CA TYR A 937 5.63 12.89 -28.58
C TYR A 937 4.34 12.11 -28.53
N VAL A 938 3.72 11.94 -29.72
CA VAL A 938 2.66 10.98 -29.98
C VAL A 938 3.14 9.97 -31.00
N TYR A 939 2.63 8.75 -30.92
CA TYR A 939 3.09 7.62 -31.71
C TYR A 939 1.93 7.07 -32.56
N LYS A 940 2.21 6.76 -33.82
CA LYS A 940 1.23 6.15 -34.70
C LYS A 940 1.94 5.29 -35.76
N SER A 941 1.36 4.12 -36.07
CA SER A 941 1.87 3.26 -37.13
C SER A 941 1.31 3.67 -38.50
N PHE A 942 2.15 3.69 -39.52
CA PHE A 942 1.82 4.00 -40.89
C PHE A 942 2.45 2.97 -41.85
N THR A 943 1.90 2.86 -43.08
CA THR A 943 2.39 1.97 -44.11
C THR A 943 2.95 2.81 -45.26
N GLY A 944 4.23 2.63 -45.62
CA GLY A 944 4.86 3.23 -46.79
C GLY A 944 5.16 4.73 -46.69
N GLY A 945 5.01 5.34 -45.53
CA GLY A 945 5.26 6.76 -45.22
C GLY A 945 4.22 7.40 -44.33
N ALA A 946 4.58 8.54 -43.71
CA ALA A 946 3.73 9.27 -42.79
C ALA A 946 3.73 10.78 -43.05
N PRO A 947 2.59 11.46 -43.24
CA PRO A 947 2.55 12.92 -43.22
C PRO A 947 2.91 13.42 -41.81
N CYS A 948 3.94 14.27 -41.69
CA CYS A 948 4.40 14.80 -40.41
C CYS A 948 3.53 16.00 -39.98
N THR A 949 2.27 15.76 -39.64
CA THR A 949 1.28 16.81 -39.34
C THR A 949 0.42 16.41 -38.15
N THR A 950 -0.04 17.40 -37.40
CA THR A 950 -1.00 17.23 -36.30
C THR A 950 -2.26 16.43 -36.76
N ALA A 951 -2.76 16.71 -37.95
CA ALA A 951 -3.93 16.02 -38.52
C ALA A 951 -3.69 14.52 -38.73
N ALA A 952 -2.48 14.11 -39.19
CA ALA A 952 -2.14 12.71 -39.40
C ALA A 952 -2.03 11.92 -38.10
N PHE A 953 -1.56 12.58 -37.02
CA PHE A 953 -1.36 11.95 -35.72
C PHE A 953 -2.58 12.11 -34.78
N GLY A 954 -3.53 13.00 -35.10
CA GLY A 954 -4.78 13.19 -34.35
C GLY A 954 -4.70 14.14 -33.17
N THR A 955 -3.51 14.55 -32.76
CA THR A 955 -3.31 15.51 -31.65
C THR A 955 -2.00 16.28 -31.81
N ASP A 956 -1.95 17.50 -31.25
CA ASP A 956 -0.72 18.29 -31.14
C ASP A 956 -0.05 18.01 -29.80
N PRO A 957 1.12 17.33 -29.75
CA PRO A 957 1.77 16.99 -28.49
C PRO A 957 2.41 18.17 -27.78
N LEU A 958 2.64 19.30 -28.47
CA LEU A 958 3.25 20.49 -27.92
C LEU A 958 2.84 21.73 -28.73
N PRO A 959 1.70 22.37 -28.43
CA PRO A 959 1.20 23.52 -29.19
C PRO A 959 2.18 24.69 -29.24
N GLY A 960 2.25 25.36 -30.41
CA GLY A 960 3.10 26.52 -30.61
C GLY A 960 4.61 26.21 -30.85
N VAL A 961 5.00 24.95 -30.82
CA VAL A 961 6.37 24.50 -31.10
C VAL A 961 6.39 23.69 -32.40
N ARG A 962 7.33 23.99 -33.30
CA ARG A 962 7.53 23.20 -34.53
C ARG A 962 7.98 21.78 -34.17
N LYS A 963 7.33 20.79 -34.74
CA LYS A 963 7.57 19.38 -34.47
C LYS A 963 8.38 18.70 -35.57
N SER A 964 8.80 17.49 -35.33
CA SER A 964 9.41 16.60 -36.28
C SER A 964 8.89 15.19 -36.15
N CYS A 965 9.05 14.39 -37.19
CA CYS A 965 8.78 12.96 -37.17
C CYS A 965 10.08 12.17 -37.03
N TYR A 966 10.04 11.11 -36.26
CA TYR A 966 11.20 10.29 -35.94
C TYR A 966 10.89 8.81 -36.16
N LEU A 967 11.87 8.08 -36.70
CA LEU A 967 11.82 6.62 -36.87
C LEU A 967 12.81 5.90 -35.95
N THR A 968 12.52 4.64 -35.69
CA THR A 968 13.51 3.75 -35.07
C THR A 968 14.69 3.56 -36.03
N PRO A 969 15.92 3.49 -35.53
CA PRO A 969 17.11 3.23 -36.37
C PRO A 969 17.02 1.93 -37.18
#